data_e081d39e06ee51db35515fb1da3d6bc3
#
_entry.id   e081d39e06ee51db35515fb1da3d6bc3
#
_cell.length_a   1.000
_cell.length_b   1.000
_cell.length_c   1.000
_cell.angle_alpha   90.00
_cell.angle_beta   90.00
_cell.angle_gamma   90.00
#
_symmetry.space_group_name_H-M   'P 1'
#
loop_
_entity.id
_entity.type
_entity.pdbx_description
1 polymer ?
#
loop_
_entity_poly.entity_id
_entity_poly.type
_entity_poly.pdbx_seq_one_letter_code
_entity_poly.pdbx_strand_id
1 'polypeptide(L)'
;MAAKKNQGYGNESISALKGADRVRKRPGVIFGSDGLEGCEHSVFEILSNSIDEAREGFGNKIILTCYRDHSVEVQDFGRGIPVDYNPKEERYNWELVFCELYAGGKYNTNNGESYEFSLGLNGLGSCATQYSSEYFDAEIYRDGYCYNLHFEKGENIGGLKKQPTNKKQTGSRQRWKPDLEVFTDIDIPANYFRDVLKKQAVVNKGLNFLLRMEQEDGSFAEETFCYENGLTDYVGEIVGDASLTNIQYWETEQRGRDRADKDEYKVKLSVAFCFSNRVKFLEYYHNSSHLEYGGSPEKAVKQAFVSKIDGYLKQNGKYLKNESKITFQDVEDCLVLVSSSFSTQTSYENQTKKAITNKFIYEAMNDFLKRQMEVYFIENPDEAIKIAEQVLINKRSRENAEKTRLNLKKKLAGSIDLANRVEKFVDCRSKDVNEREIYIVEGDSALGACKLGRDAQFQAIIPVRGKILNCLKADFDKIFKNDIITDIIKVLGCGVEVDSKANKELSTFHLDGLRWNKVVICTDADVDGFQIRTLILTMLYRLTPTLIEKGYVYIAESPLFEIRCKDETYFAYSDAEKAEILQKLGNKKVDVQRSKGLGENEPDMMWLTTMNPKTRRLIKVSPEDAAATEQMFALLLGDNLDGRKSYIAENGHRYLDDLDIS
;
A
#
# COMPACT_ATOMS: atom_id res chain seq x y z
N MET A 1 14.61 -34.29 -43.97
CA MET A 1 15.00 -33.22 -43.04
C MET A 1 14.89 -31.90 -43.80
N ALA A 2 13.82 -31.13 -43.57
CA ALA A 2 13.64 -29.84 -44.22
C ALA A 2 14.42 -28.78 -43.43
N ALA A 3 15.35 -28.11 -44.09
CA ALA A 3 16.13 -27.03 -43.55
C ALA A 3 15.21 -25.88 -43.11
N LYS A 4 15.20 -25.53 -41.80
CA LYS A 4 14.61 -24.29 -41.33
C LYS A 4 15.36 -23.13 -42.03
N LYS A 5 14.67 -22.39 -42.88
CA LYS A 5 15.12 -21.09 -43.39
C LYS A 5 15.35 -20.19 -42.17
N ASN A 6 16.60 -19.89 -41.84
CA ASN A 6 16.98 -18.76 -41.02
C ASN A 6 16.47 -17.51 -41.75
N GLN A 7 15.34 -16.93 -41.30
CA GLN A 7 15.01 -15.55 -41.66
C GLN A 7 16.02 -14.69 -40.87
N GLY A 8 17.15 -14.40 -41.52
CA GLY A 8 18.19 -13.59 -40.95
C GLY A 8 17.67 -12.17 -40.66
N TYR A 9 18.09 -11.61 -39.54
CA TYR A 9 17.94 -10.20 -39.20
C TYR A 9 18.74 -9.38 -40.23
N GLY A 10 18.03 -8.90 -41.27
CA GLY A 10 18.59 -8.14 -42.38
C GLY A 10 18.06 -6.71 -42.42
N ASN A 11 18.58 -5.89 -43.34
CA ASN A 11 18.20 -4.48 -43.48
C ASN A 11 16.68 -4.28 -43.65
N GLU A 12 15.98 -5.24 -44.28
CA GLU A 12 14.51 -5.20 -44.47
C GLU A 12 13.70 -5.54 -43.21
N SER A 13 14.35 -6.04 -42.14
CA SER A 13 13.67 -6.36 -40.89
C SER A 13 13.47 -5.12 -40.00
N ILE A 14 14.09 -3.98 -40.35
CA ILE A 14 13.97 -2.72 -39.58
C ILE A 14 12.83 -1.91 -40.18
N SER A 15 11.79 -1.65 -39.37
CA SER A 15 10.66 -0.81 -39.72
C SER A 15 10.36 0.22 -38.64
N ALA A 16 9.97 1.43 -39.04
CA ALA A 16 9.54 2.47 -38.12
C ALA A 16 8.01 2.35 -37.88
N LEU A 17 7.61 2.42 -36.60
CA LEU A 17 6.20 2.56 -36.25
C LEU A 17 5.70 3.95 -36.69
N LYS A 18 4.50 4.03 -37.26
CA LYS A 18 3.88 5.25 -37.77
C LYS A 18 2.50 5.45 -37.14
N GLY A 19 2.04 6.70 -37.09
CA GLY A 19 0.70 7.05 -36.59
C GLY A 19 0.40 6.42 -35.23
N ALA A 20 -0.77 5.86 -35.05
CA ALA A 20 -1.26 5.24 -33.83
C ALA A 20 -0.41 4.05 -33.35
N ASP A 21 0.23 3.32 -34.25
CA ASP A 21 1.07 2.17 -33.92
C ASP A 21 2.23 2.53 -32.96
N ARG A 22 2.69 3.78 -32.97
CA ARG A 22 3.73 4.27 -32.05
C ARG A 22 3.32 4.13 -30.58
N VAL A 23 2.02 4.29 -30.28
CA VAL A 23 1.44 4.18 -28.96
C VAL A 23 0.84 2.81 -28.75
N ARG A 24 -0.01 2.35 -29.67
CA ARG A 24 -0.78 1.10 -29.56
C ARG A 24 0.12 -0.14 -29.34
N LYS A 25 1.28 -0.19 -30.00
CA LYS A 25 2.24 -1.32 -29.85
C LYS A 25 3.22 -1.14 -28.70
N ARG A 26 3.34 0.05 -28.11
CA ARG A 26 4.30 0.38 -27.05
C ARG A 26 3.70 1.35 -26.02
N PRO A 27 2.53 1.08 -25.43
CA PRO A 27 1.88 2.01 -24.50
C PRO A 27 2.75 2.29 -23.27
N GLY A 28 3.51 1.32 -22.77
CA GLY A 28 4.39 1.46 -21.61
C GLY A 28 5.50 2.51 -21.78
N VAL A 29 5.89 2.85 -23.01
CA VAL A 29 6.88 3.93 -23.26
C VAL A 29 6.28 5.31 -22.98
N ILE A 30 5.00 5.50 -23.23
CA ILE A 30 4.30 6.78 -23.07
C ILE A 30 3.65 6.87 -21.69
N PHE A 31 2.89 5.83 -21.30
CA PHE A 31 2.10 5.82 -20.08
C PHE A 31 2.81 5.15 -18.88
N GLY A 32 4.00 4.62 -19.08
CA GLY A 32 4.77 3.92 -18.05
C GLY A 32 4.37 2.46 -17.82
N SER A 33 3.20 2.02 -18.28
CA SER A 33 2.68 0.66 -18.18
C SER A 33 1.70 0.38 -19.33
N ASP A 34 1.49 -0.89 -19.66
CA ASP A 34 0.42 -1.39 -20.53
C ASP A 34 -0.75 -1.98 -19.71
N GLY A 35 -0.67 -1.94 -18.40
CA GLY A 35 -1.73 -2.35 -17.47
C GLY A 35 -2.64 -1.20 -17.05
N LEU A 36 -3.39 -1.43 -15.97
CA LEU A 36 -4.33 -0.47 -15.39
C LEU A 36 -3.68 0.89 -15.10
N GLU A 37 -2.46 0.93 -14.52
CA GLU A 37 -1.73 2.17 -14.25
C GLU A 37 -1.48 3.01 -15.51
N GLY A 38 -1.23 2.38 -16.66
CA GLY A 38 -1.09 3.09 -17.93
C GLY A 38 -2.43 3.66 -18.41
N CYS A 39 -3.52 2.92 -18.24
CA CYS A 39 -4.86 3.38 -18.52
C CYS A 39 -5.24 4.58 -17.64
N GLU A 40 -4.98 4.50 -16.33
CA GLU A 40 -5.16 5.60 -15.37
C GLU A 40 -4.36 6.86 -15.77
N HIS A 41 -3.12 6.67 -16.23
CA HIS A 41 -2.29 7.79 -16.69
C HIS A 41 -2.88 8.51 -17.90
N SER A 42 -3.56 7.80 -18.80
CA SER A 42 -4.25 8.42 -19.94
C SER A 42 -5.33 9.42 -19.51
N VAL A 43 -6.03 9.14 -18.40
CA VAL A 43 -7.01 10.07 -17.81
C VAL A 43 -6.31 11.33 -17.30
N PHE A 44 -5.21 11.17 -16.60
CA PHE A 44 -4.45 12.31 -16.08
C PHE A 44 -3.89 13.21 -17.18
N GLU A 45 -3.49 12.66 -18.32
CA GLU A 45 -2.99 13.44 -19.45
C GLU A 45 -4.06 14.39 -20.04
N ILE A 46 -5.31 13.95 -20.17
CA ILE A 46 -6.41 14.81 -20.62
C ILE A 46 -6.79 15.83 -19.53
N LEU A 47 -6.92 15.37 -18.28
CA LEU A 47 -7.26 16.22 -17.14
C LEU A 47 -6.21 17.33 -16.95
N SER A 48 -4.94 17.04 -17.13
CA SER A 48 -3.85 18.00 -16.98
C SER A 48 -3.93 19.18 -17.96
N ASN A 49 -4.43 18.96 -19.17
CA ASN A 49 -4.65 20.03 -20.14
C ASN A 49 -5.75 20.99 -19.70
N SER A 50 -6.84 20.47 -19.13
CA SER A 50 -7.93 21.29 -18.58
C SER A 50 -7.50 22.06 -17.33
N ILE A 51 -6.63 21.48 -16.49
CA ILE A 51 -6.04 22.17 -15.34
C ILE A 51 -5.11 23.31 -15.78
N ASP A 52 -4.26 23.06 -16.77
CA ASP A 52 -3.37 24.11 -17.32
C ASP A 52 -4.16 25.32 -17.84
N GLU A 53 -5.29 25.08 -18.52
CA GLU A 53 -6.15 26.14 -19.01
C GLU A 53 -6.80 26.94 -17.88
N ALA A 54 -7.29 26.25 -16.83
CA ALA A 54 -7.86 26.88 -15.65
C ALA A 54 -6.82 27.73 -14.88
N ARG A 55 -5.56 27.27 -14.81
CA ARG A 55 -4.45 28.01 -14.18
C ARG A 55 -4.06 29.27 -14.91
N GLU A 56 -4.25 29.32 -16.20
CA GLU A 56 -4.11 30.56 -16.99
C GLU A 56 -5.27 31.55 -16.77
N GLY A 57 -6.20 31.21 -15.87
CA GLY A 57 -7.36 32.04 -15.53
C GLY A 57 -8.58 31.85 -16.43
N PHE A 58 -8.58 30.82 -17.27
CA PHE A 58 -9.69 30.52 -18.17
C PHE A 58 -10.50 29.33 -17.67
N GLY A 59 -11.65 29.62 -17.07
CA GLY A 59 -12.50 28.64 -16.39
C GLY A 59 -12.04 28.36 -14.96
N ASN A 60 -12.99 27.95 -14.13
CA ASN A 60 -12.76 27.62 -12.72
C ASN A 60 -13.44 26.31 -12.31
N LYS A 61 -13.92 25.55 -13.30
CA LYS A 61 -14.59 24.26 -13.09
C LYS A 61 -14.13 23.25 -14.13
N ILE A 62 -13.88 22.02 -13.67
CA ILE A 62 -13.61 20.88 -14.52
C ILE A 62 -14.56 19.75 -14.11
N ILE A 63 -15.20 19.11 -15.09
CA ILE A 63 -16.09 17.98 -14.87
C ILE A 63 -15.42 16.73 -15.42
N LEU A 64 -15.29 15.70 -14.60
CA LEU A 64 -14.87 14.37 -14.99
C LEU A 64 -16.07 13.43 -14.84
N THR A 65 -16.46 12.79 -15.93
CA THR A 65 -17.57 11.84 -15.94
C THR A 65 -17.06 10.45 -16.28
N CYS A 66 -17.40 9.48 -15.44
CA CYS A 66 -17.10 8.06 -15.63
C CYS A 66 -18.39 7.33 -16.01
N TYR A 67 -18.35 6.62 -17.13
CA TYR A 67 -19.48 5.85 -17.63
C TYR A 67 -19.29 4.35 -17.36
N ARG A 68 -20.39 3.61 -17.29
CA ARG A 68 -20.38 2.17 -17.01
C ARG A 68 -19.76 1.32 -18.14
N ASP A 69 -19.69 1.88 -19.34
CA ASP A 69 -19.03 1.25 -20.48
C ASP A 69 -17.50 1.40 -20.47
N HIS A 70 -16.92 1.85 -19.34
CA HIS A 70 -15.52 2.22 -19.13
C HIS A 70 -15.05 3.43 -19.94
N SER A 71 -15.96 4.19 -20.58
CA SER A 71 -15.57 5.46 -21.17
C SER A 71 -15.44 6.54 -20.08
N VAL A 72 -14.54 7.49 -20.33
CA VAL A 72 -14.27 8.62 -19.45
C VAL A 72 -14.47 9.90 -20.27
N GLU A 73 -15.00 10.94 -19.64
CA GLU A 73 -15.18 12.26 -20.24
C GLU A 73 -14.59 13.34 -19.34
N VAL A 74 -13.82 14.23 -19.91
CA VAL A 74 -13.34 15.45 -19.24
C VAL A 74 -13.88 16.65 -19.97
N GLN A 75 -14.50 17.56 -19.23
CA GLN A 75 -15.03 18.84 -19.72
C GLN A 75 -14.43 20.00 -18.94
N ASP A 76 -13.85 20.96 -19.65
CA ASP A 76 -13.44 22.26 -19.12
C ASP A 76 -14.29 23.40 -19.68
N PHE A 77 -14.12 24.57 -19.08
CA PHE A 77 -14.79 25.80 -19.46
C PHE A 77 -13.77 26.91 -19.77
N GLY A 78 -12.63 26.49 -20.35
CA GLY A 78 -11.55 27.36 -20.78
C GLY A 78 -11.83 28.05 -22.14
N ARG A 79 -10.76 28.38 -22.86
CA ARG A 79 -10.86 29.03 -24.21
C ARG A 79 -11.25 28.07 -25.32
N GLY A 80 -11.19 26.75 -25.07
CA GLY A 80 -11.31 25.71 -26.06
C GLY A 80 -10.02 25.48 -26.85
N ILE A 81 -9.73 24.21 -27.17
CA ILE A 81 -8.54 23.82 -27.92
C ILE A 81 -8.53 24.48 -29.30
N PRO A 82 -7.43 25.12 -29.74
CA PRO A 82 -7.33 25.64 -31.11
C PRO A 82 -7.24 24.47 -32.09
N VAL A 83 -8.18 24.40 -33.05
CA VAL A 83 -8.29 23.27 -33.99
C VAL A 83 -8.29 23.69 -35.45
N ASP A 84 -8.44 24.99 -35.74
CA ASP A 84 -8.47 25.55 -37.09
C ASP A 84 -7.09 25.48 -37.79
N TYR A 85 -7.04 25.88 -39.06
CA TYR A 85 -5.85 25.86 -39.89
C TYR A 85 -4.72 26.75 -39.34
N ASN A 86 -3.52 26.16 -39.29
CA ASN A 86 -2.30 26.83 -38.85
C ASN A 86 -1.44 27.21 -40.06
N PRO A 87 -1.33 28.49 -40.40
CA PRO A 87 -0.54 28.92 -41.57
C PRO A 87 0.96 28.65 -41.45
N LYS A 88 1.50 28.54 -40.23
CA LYS A 88 2.94 28.27 -39.98
C LYS A 88 3.30 26.81 -40.24
N GLU A 89 2.40 25.90 -39.89
CA GLU A 89 2.59 24.46 -40.00
C GLU A 89 1.95 23.92 -41.29
N GLU A 90 1.25 24.76 -42.07
CA GLU A 90 0.53 24.44 -43.33
C GLU A 90 -0.47 23.28 -43.19
N ARG A 91 -1.05 23.12 -41.98
CA ARG A 91 -2.00 22.04 -41.65
C ARG A 91 -2.96 22.50 -40.54
N TYR A 92 -3.99 21.72 -40.26
CA TYR A 92 -4.92 22.02 -39.18
C TYR A 92 -4.30 21.74 -37.81
N ASN A 93 -4.58 22.57 -36.81
CA ASN A 93 -4.11 22.37 -35.45
C ASN A 93 -4.66 21.10 -34.81
N TRP A 94 -5.88 20.64 -35.19
CA TRP A 94 -6.38 19.38 -34.68
C TRP A 94 -5.51 18.17 -35.07
N GLU A 95 -4.88 18.19 -36.24
CA GLU A 95 -3.95 17.15 -36.68
C GLU A 95 -2.68 17.17 -35.81
N LEU A 96 -2.22 18.37 -35.43
CA LEU A 96 -1.09 18.53 -34.51
C LEU A 96 -1.43 18.02 -33.11
N VAL A 97 -2.57 18.44 -32.56
CA VAL A 97 -2.96 18.15 -31.17
C VAL A 97 -3.31 16.66 -30.97
N PHE A 98 -4.03 16.06 -31.92
CA PHE A 98 -4.58 14.70 -31.76
C PHE A 98 -3.87 13.62 -32.57
N CYS A 99 -3.09 13.97 -33.60
CA CYS A 99 -2.48 12.97 -34.50
C CYS A 99 -0.94 13.06 -34.57
N GLU A 100 -0.31 14.03 -33.88
CA GLU A 100 1.15 14.18 -33.90
C GLU A 100 1.71 14.16 -32.46
N LEU A 101 2.64 13.21 -32.22
CA LEU A 101 3.38 13.17 -30.96
C LEU A 101 4.44 14.28 -30.95
N TYR A 102 4.68 14.88 -29.77
CA TYR A 102 5.59 15.99 -29.59
C TYR A 102 5.14 17.28 -30.32
N ALA A 103 3.85 17.45 -30.55
CA ALA A 103 3.27 18.68 -31.05
C ALA A 103 2.47 19.39 -29.94
N GLY A 104 2.69 20.68 -29.76
CA GLY A 104 2.00 21.46 -28.72
C GLY A 104 2.43 22.92 -28.70
N GLY A 105 1.63 23.77 -28.07
CA GLY A 105 1.87 25.21 -27.93
C GLY A 105 2.56 25.63 -26.64
N LYS A 106 3.05 24.69 -25.80
CA LYS A 106 3.53 24.95 -24.44
C LYS A 106 5.06 24.83 -24.29
N TYR A 107 5.83 24.93 -25.39
CA TYR A 107 7.28 24.70 -25.36
C TYR A 107 8.13 25.90 -24.92
N ASN A 108 7.61 27.14 -25.02
CA ASN A 108 8.33 28.37 -24.71
C ASN A 108 7.85 28.97 -23.37
N THR A 109 8.17 28.34 -22.26
CA THR A 109 7.68 28.71 -20.91
C THR A 109 8.56 29.72 -20.17
N ASN A 110 9.82 30.01 -20.64
CA ASN A 110 10.78 30.83 -19.91
C ASN A 110 10.61 32.37 -20.11
N ASN A 111 9.79 32.82 -21.05
CA ASN A 111 9.73 34.23 -21.42
C ASN A 111 8.55 35.02 -20.81
N GLY A 112 7.82 34.42 -19.81
CA GLY A 112 6.66 35.08 -19.17
C GLY A 112 5.42 35.16 -20.08
N GLU A 113 5.37 34.34 -21.14
CA GLU A 113 4.20 34.10 -21.96
C GLU A 113 3.28 33.04 -21.29
N SER A 114 2.10 32.81 -21.86
CA SER A 114 1.10 31.84 -21.36
C SER A 114 1.68 30.49 -21.04
N TYR A 115 1.12 29.78 -20.04
CA TYR A 115 1.49 28.43 -19.58
C TYR A 115 2.86 28.32 -18.89
N GLU A 116 3.22 29.35 -18.12
CA GLU A 116 4.52 29.42 -17.41
C GLU A 116 4.85 28.14 -16.58
N PHE A 117 3.84 27.47 -16.00
CA PHE A 117 3.98 26.30 -15.14
C PHE A 117 3.12 25.11 -15.60
N SER A 118 3.16 24.79 -16.89
CA SER A 118 2.31 23.74 -17.47
C SER A 118 2.62 22.33 -16.96
N LEU A 119 1.57 21.51 -16.82
CA LEU A 119 1.63 20.06 -16.60
C LEU A 119 1.96 19.30 -17.89
N GLY A 120 1.35 19.72 -18.99
CA GLY A 120 1.45 19.11 -20.32
C GLY A 120 2.63 19.62 -21.14
N LEU A 121 3.87 19.38 -20.69
CA LEU A 121 5.09 19.90 -21.33
C LEU A 121 5.52 19.16 -22.59
N ASN A 122 5.17 17.88 -22.75
CA ASN A 122 5.77 17.03 -23.78
C ASN A 122 4.99 16.96 -25.11
N GLY A 123 3.79 17.56 -25.18
CA GLY A 123 2.94 17.49 -26.36
C GLY A 123 2.56 16.05 -26.76
N LEU A 124 2.33 15.19 -25.77
CA LEU A 124 2.03 13.77 -25.98
C LEU A 124 0.60 13.41 -25.58
N GLY A 125 0.08 13.99 -24.51
CA GLY A 125 -1.10 13.52 -23.78
C GLY A 125 -2.34 13.31 -24.63
N SER A 126 -2.82 14.33 -25.34
CA SER A 126 -4.05 14.23 -26.14
C SER A 126 -3.91 13.25 -27.30
N CYS A 127 -2.77 13.29 -28.02
CA CYS A 127 -2.47 12.38 -29.11
C CYS A 127 -2.33 10.93 -28.63
N ALA A 128 -1.59 10.71 -27.54
CA ALA A 128 -1.38 9.38 -27.00
C ALA A 128 -2.68 8.75 -26.47
N THR A 129 -3.51 9.52 -25.74
CA THR A 129 -4.80 9.05 -25.23
C THR A 129 -5.74 8.73 -26.39
N GLN A 130 -5.79 9.57 -27.41
CA GLN A 130 -6.58 9.33 -28.61
C GLN A 130 -6.13 8.05 -29.33
N TYR A 131 -4.82 7.84 -29.50
CA TYR A 131 -4.27 6.66 -30.16
C TYR A 131 -4.49 5.36 -29.37
N SER A 132 -4.57 5.43 -28.03
CA SER A 132 -4.78 4.28 -27.17
C SER A 132 -6.25 3.96 -26.88
N SER A 133 -7.17 4.65 -27.55
CA SER A 133 -8.61 4.51 -27.33
C SER A 133 -9.29 3.68 -28.41
N GLU A 134 -10.37 2.99 -28.04
CA GLU A 134 -11.31 2.34 -28.96
C GLU A 134 -12.00 3.41 -29.80
N TYR A 135 -12.50 4.45 -29.14
CA TYR A 135 -12.95 5.69 -29.77
C TYR A 135 -12.56 6.90 -28.93
N PHE A 136 -12.48 8.06 -29.60
CA PHE A 136 -12.20 9.35 -28.96
C PHE A 136 -13.01 10.45 -29.65
N ASP A 137 -13.82 11.16 -28.86
CA ASP A 137 -14.65 12.28 -29.31
C ASP A 137 -14.14 13.59 -28.69
N ALA A 138 -13.99 14.62 -29.51
CA ALA A 138 -13.71 15.96 -29.05
C ALA A 138 -14.77 16.94 -29.52
N GLU A 139 -15.41 17.65 -28.57
CA GLU A 139 -16.35 18.73 -28.81
C GLU A 139 -15.76 20.01 -28.23
N ILE A 140 -15.54 21.01 -29.07
CA ILE A 140 -14.80 22.21 -28.71
C ILE A 140 -15.61 23.42 -29.03
N TYR A 141 -15.82 24.28 -28.06
CA TYR A 141 -16.51 25.58 -28.20
C TYR A 141 -15.50 26.72 -28.19
N ARG A 142 -15.30 27.37 -29.34
CA ARG A 142 -14.32 28.42 -29.50
C ARG A 142 -14.74 29.40 -30.61
N ASP A 143 -14.50 30.67 -30.38
CA ASP A 143 -14.67 31.78 -31.37
C ASP A 143 -16.07 31.80 -32.06
N GLY A 144 -17.13 31.41 -31.32
CA GLY A 144 -18.51 31.37 -31.82
C GLY A 144 -18.84 30.13 -32.67
N TYR A 145 -17.97 29.13 -32.64
CA TYR A 145 -18.17 27.84 -33.32
C TYR A 145 -18.13 26.67 -32.35
N CYS A 146 -18.82 25.61 -32.71
CA CYS A 146 -18.69 24.28 -32.16
C CYS A 146 -17.95 23.40 -33.17
N TYR A 147 -16.84 22.83 -32.73
CA TYR A 147 -16.03 21.94 -33.53
C TYR A 147 -16.19 20.51 -32.99
N ASN A 148 -16.39 19.53 -33.87
CA ASN A 148 -16.53 18.13 -33.50
C ASN A 148 -15.53 17.29 -34.29
N LEU A 149 -14.83 16.40 -33.60
CA LEU A 149 -13.92 15.41 -34.13
C LEU A 149 -14.28 14.04 -33.54
N HIS A 150 -14.22 13.01 -34.39
CA HIS A 150 -14.40 11.63 -33.97
C HIS A 150 -13.23 10.77 -34.49
N PHE A 151 -12.71 9.91 -33.62
CA PHE A 151 -11.62 9.01 -33.93
C PHE A 151 -12.00 7.60 -33.49
N GLU A 152 -11.61 6.61 -34.30
CA GLU A 152 -11.70 5.19 -33.97
C GLU A 152 -10.31 4.56 -34.11
N LYS A 153 -9.82 3.95 -33.03
CA LYS A 153 -8.50 3.28 -32.96
C LYS A 153 -7.33 4.10 -33.53
N GLY A 154 -7.37 5.41 -33.34
CA GLY A 154 -6.33 6.31 -33.79
C GLY A 154 -6.58 6.99 -35.15
N GLU A 155 -7.59 6.56 -35.89
CA GLU A 155 -7.91 7.12 -37.20
C GLU A 155 -9.07 8.12 -37.11
N ASN A 156 -8.92 9.29 -37.76
CA ASN A 156 -9.99 10.29 -37.80
C ASN A 156 -11.11 9.86 -38.74
N ILE A 157 -12.35 9.87 -38.25
CA ILE A 157 -13.54 9.48 -39.03
C ILE A 157 -14.38 10.73 -39.31
N GLY A 158 -14.45 11.11 -40.57
CA GLY A 158 -15.32 12.16 -41.05
C GLY A 158 -14.77 13.60 -40.97
N GLY A 159 -13.51 13.78 -40.58
CA GLY A 159 -12.83 15.06 -40.56
C GLY A 159 -13.34 16.02 -39.49
N LEU A 160 -12.84 17.25 -39.52
CA LEU A 160 -13.27 18.33 -38.62
C LEU A 160 -14.66 18.86 -39.06
N LYS A 161 -15.65 18.74 -38.18
CA LYS A 161 -16.98 19.35 -38.38
C LYS A 161 -17.06 20.67 -37.63
N LYS A 162 -17.29 21.79 -38.35
CA LYS A 162 -17.37 23.14 -37.80
C LYS A 162 -18.78 23.67 -37.99
N GLN A 163 -19.44 24.09 -36.91
CA GLN A 163 -20.81 24.62 -36.93
C GLN A 163 -20.87 25.90 -36.10
N PRO A 164 -21.53 26.97 -36.57
CA PRO A 164 -21.75 28.15 -35.74
C PRO A 164 -22.60 27.81 -34.50
N THR A 165 -22.30 28.42 -33.38
CA THR A 165 -23.05 28.22 -32.13
C THR A 165 -23.43 29.54 -31.49
N ASN A 166 -24.62 29.58 -30.89
CA ASN A 166 -25.06 30.72 -30.07
C ASN A 166 -24.64 30.58 -28.58
N LYS A 167 -23.99 29.49 -28.22
CA LYS A 167 -23.45 29.33 -26.86
C LYS A 167 -22.35 30.37 -26.63
N LYS A 168 -22.52 31.20 -25.59
CA LYS A 168 -21.48 32.13 -25.15
C LYS A 168 -20.33 31.47 -24.42
N GLN A 169 -20.55 30.24 -23.96
CA GLN A 169 -19.59 29.45 -23.20
C GLN A 169 -18.55 28.85 -24.14
N THR A 170 -17.29 28.98 -23.79
CA THR A 170 -16.16 28.31 -24.44
C THR A 170 -15.72 27.11 -23.61
N GLY A 171 -14.83 26.28 -24.16
CA GLY A 171 -14.25 25.12 -23.46
C GLY A 171 -14.10 23.90 -24.36
N SER A 172 -13.59 22.84 -23.81
CA SER A 172 -13.42 21.57 -24.51
C SER A 172 -14.07 20.44 -23.72
N ARG A 173 -14.68 19.51 -24.42
CA ARG A 173 -15.21 18.27 -23.89
C ARG A 173 -14.61 17.11 -24.69
N GLN A 174 -13.92 16.22 -24.01
CA GLN A 174 -13.24 15.08 -24.58
C GLN A 174 -13.76 13.82 -23.92
N ARG A 175 -14.34 12.90 -24.71
CA ARG A 175 -14.82 11.59 -24.24
C ARG A 175 -14.10 10.48 -24.99
N TRP A 176 -13.60 9.51 -24.29
CA TRP A 176 -12.94 8.37 -24.89
C TRP A 176 -13.19 7.08 -24.11
N LYS A 177 -13.01 5.98 -24.78
CA LYS A 177 -13.00 4.67 -24.16
C LYS A 177 -11.63 4.04 -24.38
N PRO A 178 -10.86 3.74 -23.33
CA PRO A 178 -9.60 3.03 -23.45
C PRO A 178 -9.77 1.70 -24.17
N ASP A 179 -8.79 1.29 -24.97
CA ASP A 179 -8.88 0.09 -25.80
C ASP A 179 -8.17 -1.10 -25.14
N LEU A 180 -8.89 -2.23 -24.99
CA LEU A 180 -8.34 -3.50 -24.49
C LEU A 180 -7.30 -4.13 -25.45
N GLU A 181 -7.20 -3.67 -26.70
CA GLU A 181 -6.10 -4.04 -27.58
C GLU A 181 -4.78 -3.33 -27.21
N VAL A 182 -4.85 -2.30 -26.39
CA VAL A 182 -3.70 -1.48 -25.96
C VAL A 182 -3.37 -1.69 -24.48
N PHE A 183 -4.39 -1.67 -23.64
CA PHE A 183 -4.26 -1.88 -22.21
C PHE A 183 -4.77 -3.28 -21.83
N THR A 184 -4.08 -3.92 -20.91
CA THR A 184 -4.48 -5.24 -20.41
C THR A 184 -5.66 -5.17 -19.44
N ASP A 185 -5.92 -3.98 -18.86
CA ASP A 185 -7.05 -3.69 -17.99
C ASP A 185 -7.48 -2.22 -18.18
N ILE A 186 -8.79 -2.01 -18.27
CA ILE A 186 -9.41 -0.68 -18.44
C ILE A 186 -10.45 -0.38 -17.35
N ASP A 187 -10.60 -1.25 -16.35
CA ASP A 187 -11.56 -1.09 -15.24
C ASP A 187 -10.97 -0.20 -14.15
N ILE A 188 -10.92 1.10 -14.43
CA ILE A 188 -10.36 2.08 -13.51
C ILE A 188 -11.26 2.18 -12.27
N PRO A 189 -10.73 1.92 -11.05
CA PRO A 189 -11.54 1.95 -9.84
C PRO A 189 -11.99 3.37 -9.50
N ALA A 190 -13.21 3.49 -8.96
CA ALA A 190 -13.81 4.78 -8.56
C ALA A 190 -12.91 5.59 -7.62
N ASN A 191 -12.16 4.95 -6.74
CA ASN A 191 -11.25 5.62 -5.80
C ASN A 191 -10.10 6.32 -6.50
N TYR A 192 -9.61 5.82 -7.64
CA TYR A 192 -8.59 6.50 -8.43
C TYR A 192 -9.06 7.92 -8.85
N PHE A 193 -10.27 8.03 -9.39
CA PHE A 193 -10.81 9.32 -9.81
C PHE A 193 -10.97 10.28 -8.64
N ARG A 194 -11.46 9.80 -7.49
CA ARG A 194 -11.57 10.61 -6.26
C ARG A 194 -10.21 11.10 -5.79
N ASP A 195 -9.23 10.21 -5.72
CA ASP A 195 -7.88 10.54 -5.25
C ASP A 195 -7.17 11.54 -6.17
N VAL A 196 -7.30 11.37 -7.49
CA VAL A 196 -6.71 12.29 -8.46
C VAL A 196 -7.36 13.66 -8.36
N LEU A 197 -8.70 13.75 -8.38
CA LEU A 197 -9.39 15.04 -8.31
C LEU A 197 -9.16 15.74 -6.97
N LYS A 198 -9.16 15.01 -5.86
CA LYS A 198 -8.84 15.55 -4.54
C LYS A 198 -7.43 16.15 -4.53
N LYS A 199 -6.42 15.41 -4.98
CA LYS A 199 -5.04 15.87 -5.07
C LYS A 199 -4.90 17.11 -5.97
N GLN A 200 -5.61 17.14 -7.10
CA GLN A 200 -5.59 18.31 -7.98
C GLN A 200 -6.28 19.52 -7.35
N ALA A 201 -7.39 19.34 -6.63
CA ALA A 201 -8.07 20.42 -5.93
C ALA A 201 -7.19 21.06 -4.84
N VAL A 202 -6.40 20.27 -4.13
CA VAL A 202 -5.47 20.73 -3.08
C VAL A 202 -4.44 21.73 -3.62
N VAL A 203 -3.84 21.44 -4.78
CA VAL A 203 -2.73 22.24 -5.33
C VAL A 203 -3.17 23.31 -6.33
N ASN A 204 -4.45 23.31 -6.71
CA ASN A 204 -5.05 24.31 -7.59
C ASN A 204 -6.17 25.05 -6.83
N LYS A 205 -5.74 25.93 -5.93
CA LYS A 205 -6.61 26.71 -5.03
C LYS A 205 -7.81 27.32 -5.75
N GLY A 206 -9.03 27.05 -5.23
CA GLY A 206 -10.29 27.58 -5.75
C GLY A 206 -10.77 26.96 -7.07
N LEU A 207 -10.03 26.00 -7.65
CA LEU A 207 -10.50 25.26 -8.83
C LEU A 207 -11.47 24.16 -8.38
N ASN A 208 -12.64 24.15 -9.01
CA ASN A 208 -13.73 23.22 -8.68
C ASN A 208 -13.69 22.01 -9.62
N PHE A 209 -13.56 20.83 -9.04
CA PHE A 209 -13.65 19.56 -9.75
C PHE A 209 -14.94 18.85 -9.39
N LEU A 210 -15.75 18.51 -10.40
CA LEU A 210 -16.96 17.72 -10.27
C LEU A 210 -16.74 16.33 -10.86
N LEU A 211 -16.78 15.30 -10.02
CA LEU A 211 -16.82 13.91 -10.42
C LEU A 211 -18.27 13.50 -10.64
N ARG A 212 -18.57 12.87 -11.78
CA ARG A 212 -19.85 12.29 -12.12
C ARG A 212 -19.68 10.81 -12.44
N MET A 213 -20.38 9.96 -11.73
CA MET A 213 -20.30 8.51 -11.93
C MET A 213 -21.66 7.95 -12.31
N GLU A 214 -21.77 7.34 -13.48
CA GLU A 214 -23.00 6.73 -13.96
C GLU A 214 -23.41 5.55 -13.09
N GLN A 215 -24.67 5.56 -12.65
CA GLN A 215 -25.29 4.53 -11.84
C GLN A 215 -26.03 3.50 -12.72
N GLU A 216 -26.52 2.41 -12.10
CA GLU A 216 -27.27 1.36 -12.81
C GLU A 216 -28.57 1.83 -13.44
N ASP A 217 -29.20 2.85 -12.86
CA ASP A 217 -30.43 3.45 -13.35
C ASP A 217 -30.22 4.54 -14.41
N GLY A 218 -28.96 4.77 -14.83
CA GLY A 218 -28.58 5.83 -15.76
C GLY A 218 -28.50 7.22 -15.14
N SER A 219 -28.73 7.38 -13.85
CA SER A 219 -28.46 8.62 -13.11
C SER A 219 -26.96 8.78 -12.85
N PHE A 220 -26.55 9.97 -12.39
CA PHE A 220 -25.16 10.24 -12.04
C PHE A 220 -25.05 10.58 -10.55
N ALA A 221 -24.18 9.85 -9.85
CA ALA A 221 -23.71 10.28 -8.55
C ALA A 221 -22.67 11.38 -8.74
N GLU A 222 -22.82 12.48 -8.01
CA GLU A 222 -21.97 13.67 -8.13
C GLU A 222 -21.21 13.91 -6.84
N GLU A 223 -19.90 14.18 -6.94
CA GLU A 223 -19.02 14.51 -5.84
C GLU A 223 -18.13 15.69 -6.23
N THR A 224 -18.00 16.68 -5.35
CA THR A 224 -17.27 17.92 -5.64
C THR A 224 -16.02 18.01 -4.78
N PHE A 225 -14.90 18.38 -5.40
CA PHE A 225 -13.62 18.63 -4.74
C PHE A 225 -13.20 20.06 -5.00
N CYS A 226 -13.07 20.86 -3.95
CA CYS A 226 -12.60 22.23 -4.01
C CYS A 226 -12.00 22.64 -2.66
N TYR A 227 -10.83 23.25 -2.69
CA TYR A 227 -10.16 23.82 -1.52
C TYR A 227 -9.96 25.31 -1.75
N GLU A 228 -10.80 26.13 -1.12
CA GLU A 228 -10.79 27.59 -1.31
C GLU A 228 -9.47 28.24 -0.87
N ASN A 229 -8.84 27.70 0.20
CA ASN A 229 -7.52 28.12 0.67
C ASN A 229 -6.41 27.11 0.32
N GLY A 230 -6.69 26.17 -0.60
CA GLY A 230 -5.70 25.20 -1.10
C GLY A 230 -5.07 24.33 -0.02
N LEU A 231 -3.75 24.36 0.08
CA LEU A 231 -2.98 23.52 1.02
C LEU A 231 -3.39 23.70 2.48
N THR A 232 -3.81 24.92 2.88
CA THR A 232 -4.19 25.22 4.28
C THR A 232 -5.44 24.48 4.69
N ASP A 233 -6.47 24.47 3.84
CA ASP A 233 -7.73 23.75 4.12
C ASP A 233 -7.49 22.25 4.16
N TYR A 234 -6.64 21.73 3.29
CA TYR A 234 -6.30 20.31 3.24
C TYR A 234 -5.52 19.85 4.48
N VAL A 235 -4.52 20.62 4.92
CA VAL A 235 -3.81 20.33 6.19
C VAL A 235 -4.80 20.36 7.34
N GLY A 236 -5.75 21.32 7.37
CA GLY A 236 -6.81 21.40 8.37
C GLY A 236 -7.72 20.18 8.38
N GLU A 237 -8.12 19.69 7.21
CA GLU A 237 -8.92 18.46 7.07
C GLU A 237 -8.19 17.24 7.63
N ILE A 238 -6.87 17.11 7.32
CA ILE A 238 -6.07 15.97 7.76
C ILE A 238 -5.86 15.96 9.27
N VAL A 239 -5.53 17.12 9.85
CA VAL A 239 -5.19 17.21 11.27
C VAL A 239 -6.41 17.26 12.16
N GLY A 240 -7.53 17.85 11.70
CA GLY A 240 -8.73 18.06 12.51
C GLY A 240 -8.41 18.72 13.85
N ASP A 241 -8.95 18.16 14.93
CA ASP A 241 -8.75 18.64 16.30
C ASP A 241 -7.41 18.17 16.93
N ALA A 242 -6.59 17.43 16.19
CA ALA A 242 -5.34 16.87 16.69
C ALA A 242 -4.13 17.78 16.51
N SER A 243 -4.34 19.06 16.17
CA SER A 243 -3.27 20.03 15.95
C SER A 243 -2.63 20.45 17.29
N LEU A 244 -1.30 20.41 17.34
CA LEU A 244 -0.49 20.90 18.45
C LEU A 244 -0.13 22.37 18.29
N THR A 245 -0.01 22.84 17.05
CA THR A 245 0.33 24.21 16.65
C THR A 245 -0.68 24.72 15.64
N ASN A 246 -0.72 26.05 15.44
CA ASN A 246 -1.49 26.64 14.37
C ASN A 246 -0.95 26.20 12.99
N ILE A 247 -1.85 26.12 12.01
CA ILE A 247 -1.46 25.83 10.61
C ILE A 247 -0.71 27.03 10.07
N GLN A 248 0.51 26.81 9.61
CA GLN A 248 1.34 27.79 8.94
C GLN A 248 1.19 27.62 7.41
N TYR A 249 1.13 28.75 6.71
CA TYR A 249 1.21 28.79 5.24
C TYR A 249 2.30 29.77 4.84
N TRP A 250 3.27 29.28 4.09
CA TRP A 250 4.37 30.11 3.57
C TRP A 250 4.51 29.94 2.08
N GLU A 251 4.80 31.04 1.41
CA GLU A 251 5.06 31.01 -0.03
C GLU A 251 6.22 31.95 -0.41
N THR A 252 6.89 31.63 -1.50
CA THR A 252 7.95 32.46 -2.09
C THR A 252 8.09 32.19 -3.56
N GLU A 253 8.65 33.17 -4.26
CA GLU A 253 9.06 33.05 -5.66
C GLU A 253 10.53 33.41 -5.79
N GLN A 254 11.30 32.62 -6.51
CA GLN A 254 12.73 32.79 -6.69
C GLN A 254 13.14 32.48 -8.13
N ARG A 255 14.27 33.05 -8.55
CA ARG A 255 14.92 32.74 -9.83
C ARG A 255 16.34 32.22 -9.57
N GLY A 256 16.77 31.23 -10.35
CA GLY A 256 18.10 30.67 -10.27
C GLY A 256 18.29 29.55 -11.28
N ARG A 257 19.36 28.77 -11.13
CA ARG A 257 19.76 27.75 -12.08
C ARG A 257 20.34 26.53 -11.38
N ASP A 258 20.20 25.35 -11.98
CA ASP A 258 20.75 24.10 -11.42
C ASP A 258 22.28 24.04 -11.55
N ARG A 259 22.87 24.67 -12.58
CA ARG A 259 24.33 24.77 -12.84
C ARG A 259 24.66 26.11 -13.48
N ALA A 260 25.90 26.56 -13.33
CA ALA A 260 26.37 27.83 -13.84
C ALA A 260 26.25 28.00 -15.37
N ASP A 261 26.29 26.90 -16.12
CA ASP A 261 26.18 26.85 -17.58
C ASP A 261 24.74 26.73 -18.11
N LYS A 262 23.74 26.73 -17.23
CA LYS A 262 22.33 26.65 -17.60
C LYS A 262 21.61 27.98 -17.41
N ASP A 263 20.54 28.17 -18.17
CA ASP A 263 19.66 29.32 -18.04
C ASP A 263 18.99 29.37 -16.67
N GLU A 264 18.71 30.58 -16.21
CA GLU A 264 17.93 30.78 -15.01
C GLU A 264 16.46 30.48 -15.29
N TYR A 265 15.83 29.87 -14.29
CA TYR A 265 14.40 29.61 -14.33
C TYR A 265 13.71 30.04 -13.04
N LYS A 266 12.40 30.23 -13.15
CA LYS A 266 11.54 30.70 -12.06
C LYS A 266 11.01 29.49 -11.28
N VAL A 267 11.00 29.61 -9.96
CA VAL A 267 10.43 28.63 -9.04
C VAL A 267 9.47 29.34 -8.08
N LYS A 268 8.24 28.86 -7.99
CA LYS A 268 7.27 29.24 -6.97
C LYS A 268 7.13 28.10 -5.98
N LEU A 269 7.26 28.40 -4.69
CA LEU A 269 7.21 27.44 -3.59
C LEU A 269 6.10 27.81 -2.64
N SER A 270 5.28 26.84 -2.25
CA SER A 270 4.25 26.98 -1.22
C SER A 270 4.30 25.78 -0.29
N VAL A 271 4.11 26.03 1.00
CA VAL A 271 4.04 24.99 2.01
C VAL A 271 2.99 25.33 3.05
N ALA A 272 2.14 24.37 3.39
CA ALA A 272 1.27 24.44 4.55
C ALA A 272 1.66 23.31 5.52
N PHE A 273 1.74 23.62 6.80
CA PHE A 273 2.11 22.63 7.81
C PHE A 273 1.61 22.99 9.20
N CYS A 274 1.51 21.99 10.05
CA CYS A 274 1.40 22.10 11.49
C CYS A 274 2.07 20.91 12.16
N PHE A 275 2.18 20.94 13.49
CA PHE A 275 2.64 19.79 14.25
C PHE A 275 1.46 19.15 14.98
N SER A 276 1.52 17.83 15.15
CA SER A 276 0.51 17.01 15.83
C SER A 276 1.19 15.89 16.61
N ASN A 277 0.61 15.48 17.73
CA ASN A 277 1.07 14.32 18.48
C ASN A 277 0.32 13.03 18.14
N ARG A 278 -0.63 13.07 17.20
CA ARG A 278 -1.50 11.95 16.83
C ARG A 278 -1.46 11.64 15.33
N VAL A 279 -1.20 12.66 14.51
CA VAL A 279 -1.25 12.56 13.05
C VAL A 279 0.11 12.91 12.49
N LYS A 280 0.60 12.10 11.58
CA LYS A 280 1.72 12.42 10.71
C LYS A 280 1.30 12.31 9.27
N PHE A 281 1.69 13.28 8.47
CA PHE A 281 1.32 13.29 7.06
C PHE A 281 2.29 14.16 6.26
N LEU A 282 2.85 13.64 5.19
CA LEU A 282 3.76 14.37 4.31
C LEU A 282 3.38 14.12 2.86
N GLU A 283 3.07 15.18 2.14
CA GLU A 283 2.86 15.14 0.69
C GLU A 283 3.63 16.24 -0.02
N TYR A 284 4.14 15.90 -1.18
CA TYR A 284 4.94 16.79 -2.03
C TYR A 284 4.35 16.83 -3.42
N TYR A 285 4.24 18.05 -3.97
CA TYR A 285 3.73 18.27 -5.30
C TYR A 285 4.70 19.13 -6.12
N HIS A 286 4.77 18.87 -7.41
CA HIS A 286 5.52 19.70 -8.34
C HIS A 286 4.78 19.83 -9.67
N ASN A 287 4.56 21.09 -10.11
CA ASN A 287 3.71 21.41 -11.26
C ASN A 287 2.38 20.62 -11.21
N SER A 288 1.71 20.61 -10.06
CA SER A 288 0.50 19.85 -9.72
C SER A 288 0.61 18.31 -9.77
N SER A 289 1.75 17.72 -10.12
CA SER A 289 1.98 16.30 -10.03
C SER A 289 2.32 15.91 -8.59
N HIS A 290 1.69 14.85 -8.07
CA HIS A 290 2.04 14.26 -6.78
C HIS A 290 3.37 13.52 -6.89
N LEU A 291 4.32 13.88 -6.03
CA LEU A 291 5.65 13.27 -6.00
C LEU A 291 5.66 12.08 -5.03
N GLU A 292 5.21 10.92 -5.48
CA GLU A 292 5.13 9.70 -4.68
C GLU A 292 6.50 9.30 -4.08
N TYR A 293 7.57 9.54 -4.81
CA TYR A 293 8.94 9.24 -4.39
C TYR A 293 9.72 10.49 -3.94
N GLY A 294 9.04 11.60 -3.73
CA GLY A 294 9.60 12.84 -3.21
C GLY A 294 10.61 13.50 -4.14
N GLY A 295 11.89 13.49 -3.76
CA GLY A 295 12.97 14.12 -4.54
C GLY A 295 13.48 15.42 -3.92
N SER A 296 13.71 16.45 -4.74
CA SER A 296 14.27 17.73 -4.28
C SER A 296 13.47 18.42 -3.18
N PRO A 297 12.11 18.52 -3.24
CA PRO A 297 11.33 19.13 -2.17
C PRO A 297 11.39 18.37 -0.85
N GLU A 298 11.27 17.04 -0.90
CA GLU A 298 11.37 16.20 0.29
C GLU A 298 12.73 16.34 0.99
N LYS A 299 13.82 16.31 0.22
CA LYS A 299 15.18 16.51 0.75
C LYS A 299 15.33 17.87 1.40
N ALA A 300 14.75 18.92 0.82
CA ALA A 300 14.80 20.27 1.36
C ALA A 300 14.05 20.37 2.69
N VAL A 301 12.83 19.83 2.77
CA VAL A 301 12.04 19.76 4.02
C VAL A 301 12.80 19.01 5.10
N LYS A 302 13.29 17.81 4.79
CA LYS A 302 14.08 16.99 5.74
C LYS A 302 15.25 17.76 6.33
N GLN A 303 16.02 18.42 5.48
CA GLN A 303 17.19 19.16 5.91
C GLN A 303 16.84 20.43 6.70
N ALA A 304 15.88 21.22 6.24
CA ALA A 304 15.53 22.50 6.86
C ALA A 304 14.93 22.30 8.24
N PHE A 305 13.93 21.43 8.38
CA PHE A 305 13.23 21.19 9.64
C PHE A 305 14.18 20.60 10.70
N VAL A 306 14.95 19.56 10.34
CA VAL A 306 15.93 18.98 11.29
C VAL A 306 16.95 20.03 11.72
N SER A 307 17.51 20.79 10.76
CA SER A 307 18.55 21.78 11.07
C SER A 307 18.06 22.87 12.03
N LYS A 308 16.84 23.40 11.83
CA LYS A 308 16.31 24.49 12.64
C LYS A 308 15.80 24.02 13.99
N ILE A 309 15.13 22.88 14.07
CA ILE A 309 14.69 22.30 15.34
C ILE A 309 15.90 21.85 16.19
N ASP A 310 16.90 21.18 15.59
CA ASP A 310 18.14 20.82 16.29
C ASP A 310 18.89 22.05 16.81
N GLY A 311 18.97 23.13 16.00
CA GLY A 311 19.52 24.41 16.39
C GLY A 311 18.80 25.01 17.59
N TYR A 312 17.47 25.05 17.57
CA TYR A 312 16.64 25.53 18.68
C TYR A 312 16.85 24.71 19.95
N LEU A 313 16.86 23.39 19.84
CA LEU A 313 17.09 22.48 20.97
C LEU A 313 18.45 22.69 21.62
N LYS A 314 19.51 22.91 20.82
CA LYS A 314 20.86 23.21 21.30
C LYS A 314 20.94 24.55 21.99
N GLN A 315 20.43 25.60 21.37
CA GLN A 315 20.47 26.98 21.92
C GLN A 315 19.74 27.07 23.26
N ASN A 316 18.64 26.31 23.41
CA ASN A 316 17.85 26.30 24.65
C ASN A 316 18.24 25.21 25.64
N GLY A 317 19.36 24.50 25.41
CA GLY A 317 19.89 23.50 26.36
C GLY A 317 18.93 22.32 26.64
N LYS A 318 18.07 21.96 25.69
CA LYS A 318 17.03 20.92 25.87
C LYS A 318 17.56 19.48 25.77
N TYR A 319 18.76 19.28 25.25
CA TYR A 319 19.42 17.97 25.19
C TYR A 319 20.02 17.59 26.56
N LEU A 320 19.92 16.30 26.87
CA LEU A 320 20.63 15.74 28.04
C LEU A 320 22.13 15.62 27.74
N LYS A 321 22.94 15.46 28.78
CA LYS A 321 24.39 15.25 28.63
C LYS A 321 24.66 13.98 27.80
N ASN A 322 25.44 14.11 26.75
CA ASN A 322 25.76 13.04 25.78
C ASN A 322 24.54 12.48 24.98
N GLU A 323 23.44 13.23 24.91
CA GLU A 323 22.31 12.86 24.07
C GLU A 323 22.62 13.12 22.59
N SER A 324 22.31 12.16 21.71
CA SER A 324 22.45 12.32 20.26
C SER A 324 21.53 13.42 19.72
N LYS A 325 21.84 13.99 18.58
CA LYS A 325 20.95 14.93 17.88
C LYS A 325 19.70 14.22 17.33
N ILE A 326 18.65 15.00 17.08
CA ILE A 326 17.44 14.52 16.41
C ILE A 326 17.73 14.08 14.97
N THR A 327 16.89 13.22 14.45
CA THR A 327 16.82 12.80 13.06
C THR A 327 15.53 13.28 12.41
N PHE A 328 15.38 13.17 11.10
CA PHE A 328 14.13 13.54 10.44
C PHE A 328 12.96 12.67 10.91
N GLN A 329 13.16 11.41 11.20
CA GLN A 329 12.12 10.54 11.72
C GLN A 329 11.46 11.08 12.99
N ASP A 330 12.24 11.70 13.89
CA ASP A 330 11.71 12.27 15.13
C ASP A 330 10.81 13.49 14.86
N VAL A 331 11.09 14.22 13.77
CA VAL A 331 10.27 15.34 13.28
C VAL A 331 9.07 14.84 12.51
N GLU A 332 9.28 13.89 11.60
CA GLU A 332 8.24 13.28 10.75
C GLU A 332 7.09 12.72 11.57
N ASP A 333 7.40 12.06 12.70
CA ASP A 333 6.39 11.42 13.56
C ASP A 333 5.40 12.41 14.21
N CYS A 334 5.63 13.72 14.10
CA CYS A 334 4.70 14.75 14.56
C CYS A 334 4.44 15.86 13.52
N LEU A 335 4.88 15.71 12.28
CA LEU A 335 4.74 16.73 11.24
C LEU A 335 3.59 16.38 10.30
N VAL A 336 2.68 17.32 10.10
CA VAL A 336 1.68 17.33 9.04
C VAL A 336 2.08 18.43 8.06
N LEU A 337 2.50 18.07 6.84
CA LEU A 337 3.02 19.02 5.87
C LEU A 337 2.59 18.63 4.46
N VAL A 338 2.13 19.64 3.73
CA VAL A 338 1.89 19.54 2.29
C VAL A 338 2.65 20.67 1.61
N SER A 339 3.48 20.34 0.62
CA SER A 339 4.20 21.34 -0.17
C SER A 339 3.87 21.24 -1.64
N SER A 340 3.77 22.40 -2.29
CA SER A 340 3.61 22.52 -3.73
C SER A 340 4.69 23.42 -4.28
N SER A 341 5.34 22.97 -5.32
CA SER A 341 6.34 23.75 -6.06
C SER A 341 5.96 23.82 -7.54
N PHE A 342 6.29 24.95 -8.16
CA PHE A 342 6.12 25.14 -9.60
C PHE A 342 7.42 25.66 -10.18
N SER A 343 7.83 25.17 -11.34
CA SER A 343 9.00 25.68 -12.05
C SER A 343 8.80 25.65 -13.56
N THR A 344 9.44 26.60 -14.24
CA THR A 344 9.43 26.67 -15.71
C THR A 344 10.38 25.68 -16.36
N GLN A 345 11.29 25.08 -15.57
CA GLN A 345 12.15 23.98 -15.99
C GLN A 345 12.14 22.87 -14.95
N THR A 346 11.79 21.67 -15.36
CA THR A 346 11.69 20.51 -14.48
C THR A 346 12.51 19.34 -15.00
N SER A 347 13.28 18.73 -14.10
CA SER A 347 13.98 17.48 -14.35
C SER A 347 13.28 16.36 -13.57
N TYR A 348 12.35 15.67 -14.20
CA TYR A 348 11.75 14.47 -13.64
C TYR A 348 12.72 13.29 -13.72
N GLU A 349 12.67 12.43 -12.73
CA GLU A 349 13.47 11.20 -12.70
C GLU A 349 13.03 10.20 -13.79
N ASN A 350 11.72 10.19 -14.09
CA ASN A 350 11.10 9.33 -15.11
C ASN A 350 9.84 9.99 -15.70
N GLN A 351 9.27 9.36 -16.75
CA GLN A 351 8.07 9.86 -17.45
C GLN A 351 6.82 9.90 -16.56
N THR A 352 6.73 9.05 -15.54
CA THR A 352 5.58 9.04 -14.62
C THR A 352 5.53 10.23 -13.66
N LYS A 353 6.53 11.11 -13.69
CA LYS A 353 6.60 12.38 -12.95
C LYS A 353 6.49 12.25 -11.41
N LYS A 354 6.87 11.10 -10.86
CA LYS A 354 6.74 10.79 -9.42
C LYS A 354 7.89 11.32 -8.54
N ALA A 355 8.97 11.81 -9.12
CA ALA A 355 10.09 12.44 -8.42
C ALA A 355 10.78 13.48 -9.30
N ILE A 356 11.35 14.53 -8.67
CA ILE A 356 12.16 15.56 -9.34
C ILE A 356 13.56 15.65 -8.75
N THR A 357 14.54 16.03 -9.59
CA THR A 357 15.98 16.04 -9.23
C THR A 357 16.64 17.41 -9.33
N ASN A 358 15.89 18.47 -9.61
CA ASN A 358 16.38 19.84 -9.74
C ASN A 358 17.14 20.31 -8.48
N LYS A 359 18.40 20.68 -8.66
CA LYS A 359 19.26 21.16 -7.57
C LYS A 359 18.81 22.52 -7.04
N PHE A 360 18.48 23.45 -7.94
CA PHE A 360 18.03 24.79 -7.54
C PHE A 360 16.73 24.75 -6.76
N ILE A 361 15.77 23.87 -7.10
CA ILE A 361 14.52 23.72 -6.33
C ILE A 361 14.83 23.28 -4.90
N TYR A 362 15.75 22.32 -4.74
CA TYR A 362 16.21 21.92 -3.40
C TYR A 362 16.85 23.07 -2.62
N GLU A 363 17.79 23.82 -3.24
CA GLU A 363 18.50 24.91 -2.58
C GLU A 363 17.53 26.05 -2.19
N ALA A 364 16.70 26.49 -3.13
CA ALA A 364 15.72 27.53 -2.93
C ALA A 364 14.73 27.19 -1.80
N MET A 365 14.19 25.97 -1.82
CA MET A 365 13.25 25.50 -0.81
C MET A 365 13.90 25.34 0.58
N ASN A 366 15.10 24.74 0.64
CA ASN A 366 15.83 24.56 1.88
C ASN A 366 16.15 25.90 2.56
N ASP A 367 16.63 26.87 1.80
CA ASP A 367 16.99 28.21 2.33
C ASP A 367 15.76 29.00 2.71
N PHE A 368 14.70 28.91 1.93
CA PHE A 368 13.41 29.51 2.24
C PHE A 368 12.85 28.96 3.55
N LEU A 369 12.73 27.66 3.68
CA LEU A 369 12.21 27.01 4.88
C LEU A 369 13.06 27.31 6.13
N LYS A 370 14.39 27.31 6.00
CA LYS A 370 15.27 27.68 7.13
C LYS A 370 15.04 29.08 7.65
N ARG A 371 14.89 30.05 6.74
CA ARG A 371 14.62 31.45 7.12
C ARG A 371 13.25 31.58 7.77
N GLN A 372 12.22 30.99 7.17
CA GLN A 372 10.85 31.08 7.69
C GLN A 372 10.72 30.36 9.05
N MET A 373 11.34 29.20 9.22
CA MET A 373 11.36 28.48 10.51
C MET A 373 12.03 29.31 11.62
N GLU A 374 13.09 30.06 11.29
CA GLU A 374 13.77 30.92 12.27
C GLU A 374 12.86 32.06 12.72
N VAL A 375 12.20 32.74 11.76
CA VAL A 375 11.22 33.79 12.06
C VAL A 375 10.05 33.23 12.87
N TYR A 376 9.51 32.09 12.45
CA TYR A 376 8.39 31.44 13.11
C TYR A 376 8.69 31.09 14.59
N PHE A 377 9.87 30.59 14.88
CA PHE A 377 10.26 30.26 16.27
C PHE A 377 10.47 31.52 17.15
N ILE A 378 10.85 32.64 16.55
CA ILE A 378 10.98 33.91 17.26
C ILE A 378 9.59 34.53 17.54
N GLU A 379 8.71 34.49 16.54
CA GLU A 379 7.37 35.10 16.63
C GLU A 379 6.40 34.24 17.47
N ASN A 380 6.60 32.91 17.50
CA ASN A 380 5.71 31.97 18.18
C ASN A 380 6.47 31.08 19.19
N PRO A 381 7.03 31.66 20.27
CA PRO A 381 7.88 30.93 21.22
C PRO A 381 7.17 29.77 21.91
N ASP A 382 5.89 29.91 22.22
CA ASP A 382 5.09 28.84 22.83
C ASP A 382 4.93 27.63 21.91
N GLU A 383 4.73 27.86 20.63
CA GLU A 383 4.67 26.79 19.63
C GLU A 383 6.04 26.16 19.40
N ALA A 384 7.10 26.95 19.37
CA ALA A 384 8.48 26.45 19.28
C ALA A 384 8.83 25.50 20.43
N ILE A 385 8.37 25.82 21.66
CA ILE A 385 8.55 24.95 22.84
C ILE A 385 7.77 23.63 22.63
N LYS A 386 6.50 23.69 22.24
CA LYS A 386 5.67 22.50 22.01
C LYS A 386 6.28 21.58 20.95
N ILE A 387 6.77 22.16 19.84
CA ILE A 387 7.44 21.42 18.76
C ILE A 387 8.70 20.74 19.30
N ALA A 388 9.55 21.48 19.99
CA ALA A 388 10.80 20.98 20.55
C ALA A 388 10.56 19.82 21.54
N GLU A 389 9.58 19.96 22.40
CA GLU A 389 9.22 18.93 23.39
C GLU A 389 8.66 17.68 22.71
N GLN A 390 7.76 17.83 21.75
CA GLN A 390 7.19 16.69 21.02
C GLN A 390 8.26 15.93 20.22
N VAL A 391 9.15 16.62 19.53
CA VAL A 391 10.25 16.00 18.77
C VAL A 391 11.21 15.26 19.70
N LEU A 392 11.50 15.79 20.90
CA LEU A 392 12.31 15.09 21.91
C LEU A 392 11.60 13.85 22.47
N ILE A 393 10.28 13.91 22.68
CA ILE A 393 9.49 12.75 23.10
C ILE A 393 9.59 11.65 22.03
N ASN A 394 9.38 11.99 20.76
CA ASN A 394 9.48 11.04 19.66
C ASN A 394 10.86 10.41 19.59
N LYS A 395 11.92 11.23 19.64
CA LYS A 395 13.31 10.77 19.66
C LYS A 395 13.60 9.80 20.80
N ARG A 396 13.27 10.18 22.02
CA ARG A 396 13.54 9.35 23.21
C ARG A 396 12.74 8.05 23.18
N SER A 397 11.51 8.10 22.70
CA SER A 397 10.67 6.91 22.48
C SER A 397 11.32 5.97 21.45
N ARG A 398 11.73 6.48 20.29
CA ARG A 398 12.43 5.72 19.24
C ARG A 398 13.74 5.10 19.76
N GLU A 399 14.59 5.88 20.45
CA GLU A 399 15.86 5.38 20.99
C GLU A 399 15.66 4.30 22.05
N ASN A 400 14.62 4.44 22.90
CA ASN A 400 14.29 3.42 23.88
C ASN A 400 13.78 2.14 23.23
N ALA A 401 12.92 2.25 22.22
CA ALA A 401 12.48 1.11 21.43
C ALA A 401 13.65 0.40 20.74
N GLU A 402 14.60 1.17 20.17
CA GLU A 402 15.81 0.65 19.54
C GLU A 402 16.74 -0.06 20.53
N LYS A 403 16.99 0.53 21.71
CA LYS A 403 17.78 -0.11 22.77
C LYS A 403 17.17 -1.42 23.23
N THR A 404 15.85 -1.43 23.45
CA THR A 404 15.11 -2.63 23.82
C THR A 404 15.26 -3.72 22.77
N ARG A 405 15.09 -3.36 21.49
CA ARG A 405 15.26 -4.25 20.34
C ARG A 405 16.68 -4.80 20.22
N LEU A 406 17.71 -3.95 20.36
CA LEU A 406 19.12 -4.38 20.32
C LEU A 406 19.47 -5.31 21.49
N ASN A 407 18.93 -5.06 22.68
CA ASN A 407 19.11 -5.94 23.84
C ASN A 407 18.44 -7.30 23.60
N LEU A 408 17.26 -7.30 22.99
CA LEU A 408 16.57 -8.53 22.58
C LEU A 408 17.36 -9.29 21.50
N LYS A 409 17.87 -8.56 20.48
CA LYS A 409 18.72 -9.17 19.45
C LYS A 409 19.98 -9.80 20.04
N LYS A 410 20.67 -9.12 20.97
CA LYS A 410 21.82 -9.68 21.66
C LYS A 410 21.48 -10.91 22.48
N LYS A 411 20.34 -10.90 23.19
CA LYS A 411 19.85 -12.08 23.94
C LYS A 411 19.52 -13.25 23.01
N LEU A 412 18.83 -12.99 21.90
CA LEU A 412 18.49 -14.01 20.91
C LEU A 412 19.71 -14.51 20.14
N ALA A 413 20.62 -13.64 19.71
CA ALA A 413 21.86 -14.02 19.03
C ALA A 413 22.81 -14.85 19.94
N GLY A 414 22.91 -14.50 21.22
CA GLY A 414 23.66 -15.31 22.21
C GLY A 414 23.02 -16.67 22.53
N SER A 415 21.74 -16.87 22.13
CA SER A 415 21.01 -18.11 22.36
C SER A 415 20.92 -19.02 21.12
N ILE A 416 21.34 -18.54 19.94
CA ILE A 416 21.30 -19.35 18.69
C ILE A 416 22.23 -20.55 18.74
N ASP A 417 23.34 -20.46 19.49
CA ASP A 417 24.22 -21.62 19.76
C ASP A 417 23.64 -22.59 20.82
N LEU A 418 22.49 -22.28 21.41
CA LEU A 418 21.84 -23.04 22.48
C LEU A 418 20.60 -23.85 22.02
N ALA A 419 20.38 -24.01 20.72
CA ALA A 419 19.28 -24.84 20.20
C ALA A 419 19.29 -26.28 20.71
N ASN A 420 20.40 -26.75 21.26
CA ASN A 420 20.54 -28.05 21.88
C ASN A 420 20.11 -28.13 23.35
N ARG A 421 19.58 -27.05 23.94
CA ARG A 421 19.21 -27.00 25.37
C ARG A 421 17.79 -26.50 25.66
N VAL A 422 16.87 -26.62 24.69
CA VAL A 422 15.45 -26.39 24.98
C VAL A 422 14.95 -27.63 25.77
N GLU A 423 14.55 -27.37 27.02
CA GLU A 423 14.00 -28.43 27.87
C GLU A 423 12.78 -29.08 27.18
N LYS A 424 12.74 -30.43 27.19
CA LYS A 424 11.64 -31.25 26.62
C LYS A 424 11.42 -31.12 25.10
N PHE A 425 12.24 -30.40 24.37
CA PHE A 425 12.23 -30.48 22.91
C PHE A 425 12.76 -31.84 22.45
N VAL A 426 12.01 -32.52 21.61
CA VAL A 426 12.36 -33.83 21.06
C VAL A 426 12.58 -33.66 19.55
N ASP A 427 13.84 -33.56 19.13
CA ASP A 427 14.20 -33.35 17.70
C ASP A 427 13.99 -34.62 16.87
N CYS A 428 13.97 -34.48 15.55
CA CYS A 428 13.97 -35.57 14.57
C CYS A 428 15.39 -35.81 14.03
N ARG A 429 15.56 -36.97 13.33
CA ARG A 429 16.86 -37.40 12.82
C ARG A 429 17.26 -36.69 11.52
N SER A 430 16.28 -36.42 10.64
CA SER A 430 16.54 -35.77 9.35
C SER A 430 17.13 -34.37 9.54
N LYS A 431 18.00 -33.98 8.63
CA LYS A 431 18.54 -32.61 8.49
C LYS A 431 17.96 -31.90 7.29
N ASP A 432 17.17 -32.58 6.45
CA ASP A 432 16.50 -31.97 5.30
C ASP A 432 15.27 -31.18 5.75
N VAL A 433 15.35 -29.87 5.61
CA VAL A 433 14.28 -28.95 6.00
C VAL A 433 12.97 -29.26 5.26
N ASN A 434 13.04 -29.76 4.03
CA ASN A 434 11.85 -30.04 3.22
C ASN A 434 11.02 -31.21 3.72
N GLU A 435 11.61 -32.08 4.56
CA GLU A 435 10.91 -33.23 5.15
C GLU A 435 10.49 -32.97 6.59
N ARG A 436 11.20 -32.07 7.31
CA ARG A 436 11.05 -31.91 8.75
C ARG A 436 9.73 -31.24 9.12
N GLU A 437 9.09 -31.78 10.14
CA GLU A 437 7.86 -31.21 10.71
C GLU A 437 8.04 -31.03 12.22
N ILE A 438 7.52 -29.93 12.76
CA ILE A 438 7.46 -29.71 14.19
C ILE A 438 6.02 -29.72 14.69
N TYR A 439 5.75 -30.50 15.72
CA TYR A 439 4.48 -30.53 16.44
C TYR A 439 4.60 -29.71 17.73
N ILE A 440 3.76 -28.68 17.87
CA ILE A 440 3.60 -27.95 19.11
C ILE A 440 2.40 -28.57 19.83
N VAL A 441 2.66 -29.33 20.91
CA VAL A 441 1.64 -30.13 21.58
C VAL A 441 1.26 -29.57 22.93
N GLU A 442 0.04 -29.88 23.39
CA GLU A 442 -0.49 -29.40 24.66
C GLU A 442 -0.01 -30.29 25.83
N GLY A 443 0.90 -29.76 26.62
CA GLY A 443 1.35 -30.39 27.86
C GLY A 443 2.32 -31.59 27.73
N ASP A 444 2.78 -32.04 28.88
CA ASP A 444 3.75 -33.13 28.98
C ASP A 444 3.13 -34.50 28.68
N SER A 445 1.85 -34.65 28.95
CA SER A 445 1.13 -35.93 28.68
C SER A 445 1.03 -36.15 27.16
N ALA A 446 0.63 -35.15 26.39
CA ALA A 446 0.61 -35.19 24.93
C ALA A 446 2.01 -35.39 24.34
N LEU A 447 3.06 -34.77 24.94
CA LEU A 447 4.45 -35.04 24.54
C LEU A 447 4.78 -36.53 24.63
N GLY A 448 4.35 -37.21 25.70
CA GLY A 448 4.59 -38.64 25.91
C GLY A 448 3.96 -39.52 24.82
N ALA A 449 2.67 -39.33 24.56
CA ALA A 449 1.91 -40.06 23.54
C ALA A 449 2.45 -39.78 22.12
N CYS A 450 2.65 -38.52 21.78
CA CYS A 450 3.20 -38.12 20.47
C CYS A 450 4.64 -38.62 20.25
N LYS A 451 5.49 -38.63 21.29
CA LYS A 451 6.86 -39.14 21.20
C LYS A 451 6.91 -40.63 20.84
N LEU A 452 5.97 -41.42 21.33
CA LEU A 452 5.86 -42.82 21.02
C LEU A 452 5.19 -43.09 19.67
N GLY A 453 4.19 -42.25 19.29
CA GLY A 453 3.42 -42.39 18.06
C GLY A 453 4.03 -41.72 16.82
N ARG A 454 5.12 -40.97 16.92
CA ARG A 454 5.72 -40.20 15.79
C ARG A 454 6.63 -41.07 14.91
N ASP A 455 6.86 -40.57 13.68
CA ASP A 455 8.04 -40.97 12.93
C ASP A 455 9.26 -40.12 13.35
N ALA A 456 10.18 -40.73 14.09
CA ALA A 456 11.36 -40.05 14.60
C ALA A 456 12.33 -39.59 13.49
N GLN A 457 12.12 -40.04 12.24
CA GLN A 457 12.96 -39.63 11.12
C GLN A 457 12.78 -38.16 10.80
N PHE A 458 11.55 -37.69 10.73
CA PHE A 458 11.27 -36.29 10.24
C PHE A 458 10.34 -35.49 11.17
N GLN A 459 9.74 -36.08 12.21
CA GLN A 459 8.82 -35.37 13.11
C GLN A 459 9.49 -35.05 14.45
N ALA A 460 9.53 -33.77 14.78
CA ALA A 460 9.96 -33.21 16.06
C ALA A 460 8.77 -32.76 16.89
N ILE A 461 8.94 -32.66 18.22
CA ILE A 461 7.86 -32.28 19.14
C ILE A 461 8.38 -31.31 20.18
N ILE A 462 7.58 -30.26 20.47
CA ILE A 462 7.79 -29.35 21.60
C ILE A 462 6.48 -29.20 22.39
N PRO A 463 6.47 -29.40 23.72
CA PRO A 463 5.28 -29.23 24.52
C PRO A 463 5.10 -27.77 24.95
N VAL A 464 3.83 -27.32 25.02
CA VAL A 464 3.43 -26.05 25.61
C VAL A 464 2.74 -26.36 26.94
N ARG A 465 3.25 -25.78 28.04
CA ARG A 465 2.68 -25.99 29.37
C ARG A 465 1.62 -24.95 29.70
N GLY A 466 0.36 -25.34 29.56
CA GLY A 466 -0.79 -24.49 29.86
C GLY A 466 -0.94 -23.31 28.88
N LYS A 467 -1.78 -22.36 29.26
CA LYS A 467 -2.09 -21.19 28.44
C LYS A 467 -0.90 -20.26 28.34
N ILE A 468 -0.36 -20.07 27.14
CA ILE A 468 0.74 -19.12 26.91
C ILE A 468 0.24 -17.67 27.00
N LEU A 469 1.18 -16.75 27.14
CA LEU A 469 0.90 -15.32 27.18
C LEU A 469 0.19 -14.85 25.92
N ASN A 470 -0.88 -14.06 26.09
CA ASN A 470 -1.52 -13.39 24.96
C ASN A 470 -0.57 -12.33 24.37
N CYS A 471 0.05 -12.67 23.25
CA CYS A 471 1.05 -11.84 22.62
C CYS A 471 0.49 -10.55 22.00
N LEU A 472 -0.82 -10.42 21.76
CA LEU A 472 -1.40 -9.16 21.29
C LEU A 472 -1.51 -8.11 22.41
N LYS A 473 -1.74 -8.56 23.65
CA LYS A 473 -1.86 -7.65 24.81
C LYS A 473 -0.54 -7.35 25.50
N ALA A 474 0.40 -8.27 25.41
CA ALA A 474 1.63 -8.16 26.17
C ALA A 474 2.66 -7.27 25.45
N ASP A 475 3.41 -6.50 26.22
CA ASP A 475 4.59 -5.79 25.74
C ASP A 475 5.68 -6.77 25.32
N PHE A 476 6.51 -6.39 24.36
CA PHE A 476 7.61 -7.22 23.87
C PHE A 476 8.56 -7.66 24.98
N ASP A 477 8.81 -6.83 26.00
CA ASP A 477 9.64 -7.19 27.17
C ASP A 477 9.05 -8.36 27.98
N LYS A 478 7.72 -8.45 28.08
CA LYS A 478 7.04 -9.57 28.75
C LYS A 478 7.03 -10.82 27.87
N ILE A 479 6.81 -10.64 26.57
CA ILE A 479 6.82 -11.76 25.60
C ILE A 479 8.15 -12.48 25.62
N PHE A 480 9.26 -11.73 25.53
CA PHE A 480 10.61 -12.32 25.47
C PHE A 480 11.21 -12.71 26.83
N LYS A 481 10.51 -12.43 27.93
CA LYS A 481 10.79 -13.03 29.25
C LYS A 481 10.06 -14.35 29.48
N ASN A 482 9.14 -14.72 28.59
CA ASN A 482 8.40 -15.95 28.70
C ASN A 482 9.21 -17.08 28.07
N ASP A 483 9.63 -18.05 28.90
CA ASP A 483 10.50 -19.15 28.46
C ASP A 483 9.85 -20.03 27.39
N ILE A 484 8.53 -20.27 27.45
CA ILE A 484 7.81 -21.08 26.47
C ILE A 484 7.88 -20.42 25.08
N ILE A 485 7.61 -19.11 25.00
CA ILE A 485 7.65 -18.36 23.74
C ILE A 485 9.07 -18.34 23.18
N THR A 486 10.05 -18.05 24.02
CA THR A 486 11.46 -18.01 23.59
C THR A 486 11.96 -19.36 23.13
N ASP A 487 11.53 -20.44 23.75
CA ASP A 487 11.89 -21.80 23.38
C ASP A 487 11.27 -22.20 22.02
N ILE A 488 9.99 -21.87 21.78
CA ILE A 488 9.38 -22.09 20.46
C ILE A 488 10.15 -21.31 19.37
N ILE A 489 10.47 -20.03 19.59
CA ILE A 489 11.22 -19.21 18.62
C ILE A 489 12.60 -19.82 18.35
N LYS A 490 13.33 -20.28 19.37
CA LYS A 490 14.63 -20.95 19.22
C LYS A 490 14.51 -22.22 18.38
N VAL A 491 13.47 -23.01 18.60
CA VAL A 491 13.24 -24.26 17.89
C VAL A 491 12.81 -24.01 16.43
N LEU A 492 12.01 -22.98 16.17
CA LEU A 492 11.66 -22.56 14.80
C LEU A 492 12.90 -22.16 14.00
N GLY A 493 13.83 -21.41 14.60
CA GLY A 493 15.12 -21.08 14.01
C GLY A 493 15.11 -19.85 13.08
N CYS A 494 13.96 -19.33 12.66
CA CYS A 494 13.84 -18.21 11.72
C CYS A 494 13.92 -16.81 12.37
N GLY A 495 13.98 -16.74 13.72
CA GLY A 495 13.91 -15.46 14.43
C GLY A 495 12.49 -14.90 14.52
N VAL A 496 12.36 -13.57 14.73
CA VAL A 496 11.08 -12.87 14.88
C VAL A 496 11.01 -11.64 13.98
N GLU A 497 9.83 -11.37 13.45
CA GLU A 497 9.46 -10.16 12.75
C GLU A 497 8.97 -9.15 13.77
N VAL A 498 9.76 -8.11 13.99
CA VAL A 498 9.32 -6.96 14.80
C VAL A 498 9.01 -5.84 13.83
N ASP A 499 7.73 -5.49 13.71
CA ASP A 499 7.29 -4.41 12.84
C ASP A 499 7.84 -3.09 13.38
N SER A 500 8.99 -2.67 12.85
CA SER A 500 9.50 -1.31 13.02
C SER A 500 9.72 -0.75 11.63
N LYS A 501 8.87 0.19 11.22
CA LYS A 501 9.00 0.94 9.96
C LYS A 501 10.38 1.62 9.78
N ALA A 502 11.24 1.58 10.80
CA ALA A 502 12.50 2.32 10.87
C ALA A 502 13.74 1.61 10.33
N ASN A 503 13.75 0.29 10.16
CA ASN A 503 14.99 -0.37 9.69
C ASN A 503 14.75 -1.79 9.17
N LYS A 504 14.66 -1.93 7.86
CA LYS A 504 14.63 -3.24 7.17
C LYS A 504 15.91 -4.07 7.41
N GLU A 505 17.04 -3.44 7.68
CA GLU A 505 18.34 -4.10 7.88
C GLU A 505 18.50 -4.76 9.26
N LEU A 506 17.64 -4.45 10.22
CA LEU A 506 17.72 -4.95 11.59
C LEU A 506 16.65 -6.00 11.93
N SER A 507 15.89 -6.51 10.95
CA SER A 507 15.02 -7.67 11.14
C SER A 507 15.86 -8.87 11.57
N THR A 508 15.49 -9.51 12.67
CA THR A 508 16.11 -10.77 13.11
C THR A 508 15.49 -11.97 12.41
N PHE A 509 14.42 -11.73 11.65
CA PHE A 509 13.73 -12.77 10.91
C PHE A 509 14.43 -13.07 9.59
N HIS A 510 14.73 -14.33 9.39
CA HIS A 510 15.27 -14.88 8.13
C HIS A 510 14.52 -16.16 7.82
N LEU A 511 13.70 -16.15 6.77
CA LEU A 511 12.91 -17.33 6.39
C LEU A 511 13.81 -18.54 6.08
N ASP A 512 14.97 -18.31 5.49
CA ASP A 512 15.97 -19.37 5.22
C ASP A 512 16.52 -20.04 6.50
N GLY A 513 16.35 -19.40 7.66
CA GLY A 513 16.68 -19.93 8.97
C GLY A 513 15.62 -20.88 9.52
N LEU A 514 14.44 -20.96 8.90
CA LEU A 514 13.38 -21.87 9.32
C LEU A 514 13.83 -23.33 9.16
N ARG A 515 13.68 -24.11 10.22
CA ARG A 515 14.16 -25.51 10.25
C ARG A 515 13.11 -26.54 9.87
N TRP A 516 11.91 -26.10 9.49
CA TRP A 516 10.71 -26.92 9.38
C TRP A 516 9.93 -26.66 8.10
N ASN A 517 9.55 -27.72 7.41
CA ASN A 517 8.60 -27.66 6.29
C ASN A 517 7.17 -27.41 6.79
N LYS A 518 6.83 -27.93 7.97
CA LYS A 518 5.52 -27.70 8.60
C LYS A 518 5.67 -27.42 10.09
N VAL A 519 4.94 -26.42 10.56
CA VAL A 519 4.72 -26.11 11.97
C VAL A 519 3.28 -26.50 12.29
N VAL A 520 3.12 -27.59 13.02
CA VAL A 520 1.83 -28.23 13.29
C VAL A 520 1.41 -27.96 14.72
N ILE A 521 0.29 -27.26 14.92
CA ILE A 521 -0.33 -27.05 16.22
C ILE A 521 -1.24 -28.24 16.52
N CYS A 522 -0.99 -28.93 17.63
CA CYS A 522 -1.73 -30.12 18.02
C CYS A 522 -2.15 -30.00 19.49
N THR A 523 -3.42 -29.63 19.71
CA THR A 523 -4.02 -29.42 21.03
C THR A 523 -5.21 -30.36 21.22
N ASP A 524 -5.63 -30.52 22.45
CA ASP A 524 -6.83 -31.28 22.78
C ASP A 524 -8.06 -30.70 22.06
N ALA A 525 -9.05 -31.54 21.82
CA ALA A 525 -10.27 -31.16 21.12
C ALA A 525 -11.34 -30.63 22.09
N ASP A 526 -10.94 -29.83 23.07
CA ASP A 526 -11.81 -29.19 24.07
C ASP A 526 -11.64 -27.69 24.09
N VAL A 527 -12.39 -27.00 24.93
CA VAL A 527 -12.37 -25.51 25.03
C VAL A 527 -11.01 -24.96 25.48
N ASP A 528 -10.29 -25.68 26.33
CA ASP A 528 -8.95 -25.26 26.78
C ASP A 528 -7.93 -25.45 25.65
N GLY A 529 -7.98 -26.57 24.93
CA GLY A 529 -7.14 -26.81 23.76
C GLY A 529 -7.39 -25.80 22.64
N PHE A 530 -8.63 -25.42 22.38
CA PHE A 530 -8.97 -24.35 21.43
C PHE A 530 -8.39 -22.99 21.84
N GLN A 531 -8.40 -22.68 23.15
CA GLN A 531 -7.81 -21.46 23.67
C GLN A 531 -6.28 -21.48 23.51
N ILE A 532 -5.60 -22.59 23.83
CA ILE A 532 -4.16 -22.74 23.67
C ILE A 532 -3.76 -22.63 22.20
N ARG A 533 -4.49 -23.28 21.30
CA ARG A 533 -4.33 -23.16 19.84
C ARG A 533 -4.40 -21.72 19.39
N THR A 534 -5.42 -20.98 19.84
CA THR A 534 -5.61 -19.58 19.49
C THR A 534 -4.48 -18.70 19.99
N LEU A 535 -3.95 -18.95 21.19
CA LEU A 535 -2.82 -18.22 21.73
C LEU A 535 -1.52 -18.50 20.98
N ILE A 536 -1.30 -19.76 20.55
CA ILE A 536 -0.14 -20.11 19.71
C ILE A 536 -0.25 -19.43 18.34
N LEU A 537 -1.42 -19.44 17.70
CA LEU A 537 -1.67 -18.72 16.44
C LEU A 537 -1.43 -17.22 16.59
N THR A 538 -1.90 -16.63 17.70
CA THR A 538 -1.67 -15.21 18.02
C THR A 538 -0.18 -14.90 18.17
N MET A 539 0.58 -15.77 18.81
CA MET A 539 2.02 -15.64 18.94
C MET A 539 2.70 -15.69 17.56
N LEU A 540 2.37 -16.67 16.73
CA LEU A 540 2.92 -16.79 15.37
C LEU A 540 2.53 -15.61 14.50
N TYR A 541 1.28 -15.16 14.55
CA TYR A 541 0.77 -14.01 13.80
C TYR A 541 1.53 -12.72 14.18
N ARG A 542 1.80 -12.49 15.47
CA ARG A 542 2.49 -11.29 15.92
C ARG A 542 4.01 -11.31 15.72
N LEU A 543 4.64 -12.47 15.89
CA LEU A 543 6.10 -12.59 15.93
C LEU A 543 6.72 -13.12 14.63
N THR A 544 5.96 -13.88 13.85
CA THR A 544 6.40 -14.53 12.62
C THR A 544 5.26 -14.61 11.57
N PRO A 545 4.60 -13.48 11.22
CA PRO A 545 3.45 -13.49 10.30
C PRO A 545 3.77 -14.15 8.96
N THR A 546 4.98 -13.98 8.44
CA THR A 546 5.43 -14.61 7.18
C THR A 546 5.26 -16.13 7.20
N LEU A 547 5.35 -16.81 8.35
CA LEU A 547 5.15 -18.26 8.41
C LEU A 547 3.69 -18.66 8.10
N ILE A 548 2.74 -17.81 8.50
CA ILE A 548 1.32 -18.01 8.21
C ILE A 548 1.05 -17.65 6.74
N GLU A 549 1.51 -16.51 6.27
CA GLU A 549 1.33 -16.05 4.89
C GLU A 549 1.91 -17.00 3.86
N LYS A 550 3.09 -17.56 4.14
CA LYS A 550 3.74 -18.55 3.25
C LYS A 550 3.20 -19.97 3.43
N GLY A 551 2.28 -20.18 4.39
CA GLY A 551 1.58 -21.44 4.59
C GLY A 551 2.40 -22.56 5.22
N TYR A 552 3.30 -22.23 6.13
CA TYR A 552 4.06 -23.20 6.93
C TYR A 552 3.30 -23.69 8.16
N VAL A 553 2.21 -23.01 8.56
CA VAL A 553 1.47 -23.28 9.80
C VAL A 553 0.25 -24.16 9.51
N TYR A 554 0.09 -25.20 10.30
CA TYR A 554 -1.00 -26.15 10.21
C TYR A 554 -1.60 -26.43 11.59
N ILE A 555 -2.88 -26.82 11.61
CA ILE A 555 -3.57 -27.36 12.78
C ILE A 555 -3.83 -28.85 12.51
N ALA A 556 -3.44 -29.71 13.44
CA ALA A 556 -3.80 -31.10 13.38
C ALA A 556 -5.20 -31.30 13.98
N GLU A 557 -6.07 -31.99 13.25
CA GLU A 557 -7.36 -32.41 13.76
C GLU A 557 -7.19 -33.73 14.51
N SER A 558 -7.62 -33.78 15.79
CA SER A 558 -7.68 -34.99 16.60
C SER A 558 -9.09 -35.53 16.58
N PRO A 559 -9.28 -36.85 16.49
CA PRO A 559 -10.61 -37.44 16.50
C PRO A 559 -11.31 -37.25 17.86
N LEU A 560 -12.61 -36.95 17.81
CA LEU A 560 -13.47 -36.84 18.99
C LEU A 560 -13.94 -38.21 19.50
N PHE A 561 -14.06 -39.18 18.60
CA PHE A 561 -14.57 -40.51 18.94
C PHE A 561 -13.73 -41.61 18.30
N GLU A 562 -13.48 -42.64 19.09
CA GLU A 562 -12.96 -43.93 18.66
C GLU A 562 -14.10 -44.94 18.70
N ILE A 563 -14.36 -45.65 17.60
CA ILE A 563 -15.43 -46.62 17.43
C ILE A 563 -14.82 -47.97 17.10
N ARG A 564 -14.80 -48.88 18.06
CA ARG A 564 -14.25 -50.24 17.89
C ARG A 564 -15.38 -51.20 17.50
N CYS A 565 -15.16 -51.94 16.42
CA CYS A 565 -16.09 -52.97 15.93
C CYS A 565 -15.31 -54.24 15.61
N LYS A 566 -15.30 -55.20 16.51
CA LYS A 566 -14.43 -56.40 16.46
C LYS A 566 -12.95 -56.01 16.32
N ASP A 567 -12.34 -56.37 15.18
CA ASP A 567 -10.93 -56.12 14.88
C ASP A 567 -10.68 -54.80 14.11
N GLU A 568 -11.72 -54.02 13.84
CA GLU A 568 -11.64 -52.74 13.12
C GLU A 568 -11.91 -51.56 14.04
N THR A 569 -11.08 -50.52 13.94
CA THR A 569 -11.25 -49.26 14.66
C THR A 569 -11.51 -48.14 13.69
N TYR A 570 -12.56 -47.35 13.92
CA TYR A 570 -12.95 -46.19 13.14
C TYR A 570 -12.81 -44.94 14.01
N PHE A 571 -12.45 -43.82 13.37
CA PHE A 571 -12.29 -42.55 14.03
C PHE A 571 -13.28 -41.53 13.45
N ALA A 572 -13.98 -40.81 14.30
CA ALA A 572 -14.89 -39.73 13.92
C ALA A 572 -14.42 -38.42 14.53
N TYR A 573 -14.43 -37.36 13.70
CA TYR A 573 -13.98 -36.00 14.04
C TYR A 573 -15.15 -35.05 14.34
N SER A 574 -16.38 -35.55 14.19
CA SER A 574 -17.60 -34.86 14.55
C SER A 574 -18.70 -35.84 14.95
N ASP A 575 -19.76 -35.36 15.60
CA ASP A 575 -20.95 -36.16 15.89
C ASP A 575 -21.64 -36.65 14.61
N ALA A 576 -21.61 -35.84 13.53
CA ALA A 576 -22.13 -36.23 12.22
C ALA A 576 -21.37 -37.43 11.64
N GLU A 577 -20.03 -37.40 11.65
CA GLU A 577 -19.19 -38.53 11.19
C GLU A 577 -19.41 -39.77 12.04
N LYS A 578 -19.55 -39.60 13.37
CA LYS A 578 -19.89 -40.70 14.27
C LYS A 578 -21.21 -41.37 13.87
N ALA A 579 -22.26 -40.58 13.64
CA ALA A 579 -23.56 -41.08 13.22
C ALA A 579 -23.49 -41.83 11.88
N GLU A 580 -22.75 -41.29 10.89
CA GLU A 580 -22.54 -41.97 9.62
C GLU A 580 -21.81 -43.32 9.76
N ILE A 581 -20.77 -43.36 10.59
CA ILE A 581 -20.01 -44.60 10.86
C ILE A 581 -20.93 -45.63 11.53
N LEU A 582 -21.67 -45.21 12.55
CA LEU A 582 -22.63 -46.11 13.25
C LEU A 582 -23.71 -46.61 12.30
N GLN A 583 -24.22 -45.78 11.41
CA GLN A 583 -25.18 -46.15 10.39
C GLN A 583 -24.62 -47.22 9.42
N LYS A 584 -23.36 -47.06 8.99
CA LYS A 584 -22.65 -48.00 8.11
C LYS A 584 -22.41 -49.36 8.81
N LEU A 585 -22.13 -49.32 10.11
CA LEU A 585 -21.91 -50.56 10.90
C LEU A 585 -23.22 -51.29 11.26
N GLY A 586 -24.36 -50.59 11.19
CA GLY A 586 -25.68 -51.19 11.41
C GLY A 586 -25.82 -51.84 12.80
N ASN A 587 -26.33 -53.06 12.87
CA ASN A 587 -26.57 -53.77 14.14
C ASN A 587 -25.35 -54.51 14.72
N LYS A 588 -24.13 -54.21 14.22
CA LYS A 588 -22.90 -54.78 14.79
C LYS A 588 -22.69 -54.25 16.21
N LYS A 589 -22.12 -55.10 17.09
CA LYS A 589 -21.73 -54.66 18.43
C LYS A 589 -20.53 -53.73 18.28
N VAL A 590 -20.66 -52.50 18.72
CA VAL A 590 -19.64 -51.46 18.70
C VAL A 590 -19.36 -50.95 20.10
N ASP A 591 -18.11 -50.61 20.37
CA ASP A 591 -17.72 -49.85 21.56
C ASP A 591 -17.31 -48.44 21.09
N VAL A 592 -17.93 -47.43 21.66
CA VAL A 592 -17.71 -46.02 21.31
C VAL A 592 -17.07 -45.32 22.50
N GLN A 593 -15.82 -44.90 22.33
CA GLN A 593 -15.12 -44.11 23.33
C GLN A 593 -14.95 -42.69 22.84
N ARG A 594 -15.18 -41.69 23.72
CA ARG A 594 -14.89 -40.28 23.45
C ARG A 594 -13.43 -40.03 23.81
N SER A 595 -12.65 -39.53 22.89
CA SER A 595 -11.28 -39.06 23.15
C SER A 595 -11.33 -37.78 23.98
N LYS A 596 -10.75 -37.78 25.18
CA LYS A 596 -10.76 -36.66 26.10
C LYS A 596 -9.55 -35.76 25.96
N GLY A 597 -8.41 -36.33 25.62
CA GLY A 597 -7.17 -35.54 25.43
C GLY A 597 -6.10 -36.35 24.72
N LEU A 598 -5.16 -35.68 24.09
CA LEU A 598 -4.05 -36.27 23.33
C LEU A 598 -3.17 -37.17 24.19
N GLY A 599 -3.03 -36.83 25.48
CA GLY A 599 -2.19 -37.58 26.42
C GLY A 599 -2.77 -38.93 26.83
N GLU A 600 -4.06 -39.17 26.60
CA GLU A 600 -4.77 -40.44 26.92
C GLU A 600 -4.79 -41.39 25.73
N ASN A 601 -4.37 -40.92 24.53
CA ASN A 601 -4.41 -41.73 23.32
C ASN A 601 -3.24 -42.70 23.25
N GLU A 602 -3.54 -43.94 22.85
CA GLU A 602 -2.53 -44.95 22.56
C GLU A 602 -1.59 -44.50 21.42
N PRO A 603 -0.29 -44.84 21.44
CA PRO A 603 0.66 -44.44 20.41
C PRO A 603 0.26 -44.78 18.98
N ASP A 604 -0.35 -45.94 18.77
CA ASP A 604 -0.83 -46.39 17.47
C ASP A 604 -2.00 -45.55 16.97
N MET A 605 -2.89 -45.11 17.86
CA MET A 605 -3.95 -44.19 17.56
C MET A 605 -3.39 -42.82 17.16
N MET A 606 -2.42 -42.30 17.93
CA MET A 606 -1.75 -41.04 17.61
C MET A 606 -1.06 -41.11 16.25
N TRP A 607 -0.43 -42.21 15.92
CA TRP A 607 0.15 -42.42 14.60
C TRP A 607 -0.94 -42.34 13.52
N LEU A 608 -1.97 -43.21 13.62
CA LEU A 608 -3.00 -43.34 12.58
C LEU A 608 -3.82 -42.07 12.35
N THR A 609 -4.10 -41.29 13.39
CA THR A 609 -5.05 -40.19 13.32
C THR A 609 -4.38 -38.84 13.14
N THR A 610 -3.21 -38.60 13.73
CA THR A 610 -2.64 -37.28 13.92
C THR A 610 -1.25 -37.12 13.31
N MET A 611 -0.42 -38.18 13.28
CA MET A 611 0.98 -38.03 12.90
C MET A 611 1.34 -38.67 11.55
N ASN A 612 0.64 -39.71 11.10
CA ASN A 612 0.91 -40.36 9.83
C ASN A 612 0.54 -39.48 8.63
N PRO A 613 1.50 -39.11 7.78
CA PRO A 613 1.24 -38.22 6.63
C PRO A 613 0.14 -38.70 5.68
N LYS A 614 -0.15 -40.02 5.66
CA LYS A 614 -1.15 -40.60 4.74
C LYS A 614 -2.57 -40.58 5.29
N THR A 615 -2.76 -40.50 6.60
CA THR A 615 -4.07 -40.67 7.24
C THR A 615 -4.48 -39.51 8.11
N ARG A 616 -3.54 -38.69 8.57
CA ARG A 616 -3.80 -37.50 9.39
C ARG A 616 -4.58 -36.42 8.63
N ARG A 617 -5.33 -35.63 9.37
CA ARG A 617 -5.99 -34.43 8.84
C ARG A 617 -5.25 -33.17 9.31
N LEU A 618 -4.79 -32.36 8.38
CA LEU A 618 -4.16 -31.08 8.67
C LEU A 618 -4.92 -29.95 8.00
N ILE A 619 -5.33 -28.97 8.80
CA ILE A 619 -5.90 -27.72 8.30
C ILE A 619 -4.73 -26.75 8.10
N LYS A 620 -4.53 -26.29 6.87
CA LYS A 620 -3.55 -25.26 6.57
C LYS A 620 -4.08 -23.92 7.03
N VAL A 621 -3.29 -23.19 7.81
CA VAL A 621 -3.64 -21.83 8.24
C VAL A 621 -3.15 -20.84 7.19
N SER A 622 -4.09 -20.14 6.54
CA SER A 622 -3.80 -19.10 5.58
C SER A 622 -4.84 -17.97 5.75
N PRO A 623 -4.43 -16.69 5.82
CA PRO A 623 -5.38 -15.60 5.80
C PRO A 623 -5.93 -15.45 4.37
N GLU A 624 -7.24 -15.44 4.22
CA GLU A 624 -7.89 -15.13 2.93
C GLU A 624 -7.87 -13.62 2.65
N ASP A 625 -7.98 -12.83 3.74
CA ASP A 625 -7.92 -11.37 3.74
C ASP A 625 -7.08 -10.91 4.94
N ALA A 626 -5.95 -10.26 4.68
CA ALA A 626 -5.04 -9.81 5.72
C ALA A 626 -5.68 -8.73 6.63
N ALA A 627 -6.45 -7.79 6.07
CA ALA A 627 -7.10 -6.73 6.82
C ALA A 627 -8.23 -7.27 7.71
N ALA A 628 -9.07 -8.18 7.19
CA ALA A 628 -10.11 -8.84 7.96
C ALA A 628 -9.51 -9.72 9.06
N THR A 629 -8.39 -10.38 8.79
CA THR A 629 -7.66 -11.20 9.79
C THR A 629 -7.14 -10.31 10.92
N GLU A 630 -6.51 -9.18 10.62
CA GLU A 630 -6.01 -8.23 11.61
C GLU A 630 -7.15 -7.68 12.50
N GLN A 631 -8.25 -7.27 11.88
CA GLN A 631 -9.43 -6.80 12.59
C GLN A 631 -10.02 -7.87 13.51
N MET A 632 -10.09 -9.13 13.09
CA MET A 632 -10.61 -10.24 13.87
C MET A 632 -9.71 -10.56 15.07
N PHE A 633 -8.39 -10.59 14.89
CA PHE A 633 -7.45 -10.75 16.00
C PHE A 633 -7.55 -9.61 17.00
N ALA A 634 -7.62 -8.36 16.54
CA ALA A 634 -7.78 -7.18 17.39
C ALA A 634 -9.11 -7.20 18.16
N LEU A 635 -10.20 -7.61 17.53
CA LEU A 635 -11.53 -7.70 18.14
C LEU A 635 -11.59 -8.80 19.20
N LEU A 636 -11.19 -10.02 18.84
CA LEU A 636 -11.38 -11.18 19.72
C LEU A 636 -10.31 -11.28 20.83
N LEU A 637 -9.09 -10.84 20.57
CA LEU A 637 -7.95 -11.06 21.47
C LEU A 637 -7.31 -9.74 21.96
N GLY A 638 -7.67 -8.59 21.39
CA GLY A 638 -7.25 -7.25 21.81
C GLY A 638 -7.97 -6.75 23.05
N ASP A 639 -7.91 -5.44 23.32
CA ASP A 639 -8.46 -4.82 24.54
C ASP A 639 -9.92 -4.38 24.43
N ASN A 640 -10.53 -4.43 23.23
CA ASN A 640 -11.91 -4.04 23.00
C ASN A 640 -12.90 -5.08 23.54
N LEU A 641 -13.18 -5.02 24.85
CA LEU A 641 -14.08 -5.96 25.51
C LEU A 641 -15.54 -5.82 25.04
N ASP A 642 -16.00 -4.59 24.82
CA ASP A 642 -17.40 -4.35 24.42
C ASP A 642 -17.64 -4.79 22.98
N GLY A 643 -16.71 -4.51 22.07
CA GLY A 643 -16.78 -5.02 20.70
C GLY A 643 -16.79 -6.55 20.65
N ARG A 644 -16.00 -7.22 21.49
CA ARG A 644 -16.00 -8.68 21.60
C ARG A 644 -17.33 -9.24 22.08
N LYS A 645 -17.94 -8.61 23.12
CA LYS A 645 -19.27 -9.01 23.63
C LYS A 645 -20.35 -8.87 22.55
N SER A 646 -20.32 -7.75 21.80
CA SER A 646 -21.25 -7.52 20.69
C SER A 646 -21.08 -8.57 19.60
N TYR A 647 -19.83 -8.85 19.20
CA TYR A 647 -19.55 -9.86 18.19
C TYR A 647 -20.03 -11.25 18.60
N ILE A 648 -19.81 -11.65 19.88
CA ILE A 648 -20.27 -12.93 20.40
C ILE A 648 -21.81 -12.97 20.42
N ALA A 649 -22.48 -11.88 20.83
CA ALA A 649 -23.94 -11.80 20.83
C ALA A 649 -24.54 -11.94 19.43
N GLU A 650 -23.91 -11.34 18.43
CA GLU A 650 -24.38 -11.38 17.05
C GLU A 650 -24.07 -12.69 16.32
N ASN A 651 -22.91 -13.27 16.57
CA ASN A 651 -22.40 -14.40 15.79
C ASN A 651 -22.33 -15.73 16.56
N GLY A 652 -22.45 -15.70 17.90
CA GLY A 652 -22.29 -16.88 18.74
C GLY A 652 -23.24 -18.04 18.38
N HIS A 653 -24.45 -17.72 17.89
CA HIS A 653 -25.41 -18.72 17.45
C HIS A 653 -24.92 -19.64 16.32
N ARG A 654 -23.94 -19.16 15.52
CA ARG A 654 -23.35 -19.92 14.40
C ARG A 654 -22.40 -21.03 14.87
N TYR A 655 -21.97 -20.96 16.12
CA TYR A 655 -20.97 -21.87 16.71
C TYR A 655 -21.54 -22.70 17.86
N LEU A 656 -22.88 -22.72 18.02
CA LEU A 656 -23.53 -23.47 19.10
C LEU A 656 -23.28 -24.97 18.99
N ASP A 657 -23.22 -25.49 17.76
CA ASP A 657 -22.98 -26.92 17.50
C ASP A 657 -21.51 -27.33 17.76
N ASP A 658 -20.60 -26.36 17.81
CA ASP A 658 -19.17 -26.57 18.09
C ASP A 658 -18.84 -26.45 19.59
N LEU A 659 -19.85 -26.02 20.41
CA LEU A 659 -19.66 -25.90 21.86
C LEU A 659 -19.88 -27.24 22.55
N ASP A 660 -18.87 -27.71 23.26
CA ASP A 660 -19.03 -28.82 24.19
C ASP A 660 -19.81 -28.33 25.44
N ILE A 661 -21.09 -28.64 25.50
CA ILE A 661 -21.99 -28.26 26.60
C ILE A 661 -22.03 -29.37 27.68
N SER A 662 -21.05 -30.27 27.76
CA SER A 662 -20.98 -31.32 28.75
C SER A 662 -20.36 -30.86 30.07
#